data_84bc2c44a06f45119028917141ab694b
#
_entry.id   84bc2c44a06f45119028917141ab694b
#
_cell.length_a   1.000
_cell.length_b   1.000
_cell.length_c   1.000
_cell.angle_alpha   90.00
_cell.angle_beta   90.00
_cell.angle_gamma   90.00
#
_symmetry.space_group_name_H-M   'P 1'
#
loop_
_entity.id
_entity.type
_entity.pdbx_description
1 polymer ?
#
loop_
_entity_poly.entity_id
_entity_poly.type
_entity_poly.pdbx_seq_one_letter_code
_entity_poly.pdbx_strand_id
1 'polypeptide(L)'
;MISSRLTELKSRTGTLFIAALAAVFVFLVVKSSGLYPIVLSDENTYSKFSRLLPLSESSIPGYLYLSIYRLTSHCGADFMGCARLFNVIFFVAAGPFIYSVARRVTTAVPAMLIAVFALLAPASSYTAYYMPEAFYYFGFWVFIWFVLRLDGASLKDWALAGGIFGATALIKPHSFLFMPAIIFYLGYLTFRSDHGLSVFARTAVGFLVCSLAIKFLVGYLIAGKAGLTLFGTAYTEIATSTTSNSQRYMELITISLSSIKGHILALSLMFGPGLAMAIYLFFKGIGPRHGLDAEQKTTALTLLVLSNLVVVVGLFTASVTNVGPYETAARLHMRYYDFVFPLVFIVAASQLFVTETVASKWRALLAGLIGLLALYAISTRMAPYTPNFVDSPELHGFINNTALFYLLSALTLVSLAAWVYSVRTGVKVFIYVLMPLSVLIATGYATYEQRRSLVPDNFVKAGLFTKQYLSREDSSQIMIIGTDLVGMYKTLFLLDTPTGRLQDVSGTDGYDFSRVPDGRKWLLAIGDIPVHGTNLFKVSMPGFTLIRADGPRIVDFKKSIWPDVVRARGFSSPETWGTWSSAPVASLEFATPLPQKFRMSFTGHAFGPNVGRQIVVHSGTGSAEFTLGDTDSEVTLELDNPGRSDELRFTIPSAVSPKQLAMGEDNRLLGIGLSELTITPL
;
A
#
# COMPACT_ATOMS: atom_id res chain seq x y z
N MET A 1 43.92 26.33 -23.79
CA MET A 1 43.55 25.06 -24.44
C MET A 1 43.18 23.94 -23.44
N ILE A 2 43.92 23.69 -22.37
CA ILE A 2 43.57 22.68 -21.35
C ILE A 2 42.35 23.09 -20.55
N SER A 3 42.19 24.35 -20.16
CA SER A 3 41.02 24.84 -19.39
C SER A 3 39.71 24.74 -20.20
N SER A 4 39.73 25.06 -21.50
CA SER A 4 38.56 24.98 -22.38
C SER A 4 38.10 23.53 -22.60
N ARG A 5 39.04 22.57 -22.77
CA ARG A 5 38.73 21.14 -22.86
C ARG A 5 38.16 20.58 -21.58
N LEU A 6 38.64 21.03 -20.40
CA LEU A 6 38.09 20.59 -19.10
C LEU A 6 36.66 21.12 -18.87
N THR A 7 36.39 22.36 -19.30
CA THR A 7 35.05 22.96 -19.23
C THR A 7 34.07 22.23 -20.17
N GLU A 8 34.52 21.93 -21.40
CA GLU A 8 33.76 21.17 -22.38
C GLU A 8 33.48 19.73 -21.93
N LEU A 9 34.47 19.02 -21.35
CA LEU A 9 34.27 17.68 -20.76
C LEU A 9 33.29 17.71 -19.59
N LYS A 10 33.34 18.70 -18.71
CA LYS A 10 32.38 18.87 -17.60
C LYS A 10 30.97 19.13 -18.15
N SER A 11 30.83 19.95 -19.18
CA SER A 11 29.56 20.23 -19.84
C SER A 11 28.97 18.96 -20.48
N ARG A 12 29.76 18.20 -21.24
CA ARG A 12 29.32 16.94 -21.88
C ARG A 12 28.89 15.89 -20.88
N THR A 13 29.64 15.69 -19.77
CA THR A 13 29.26 14.72 -18.73
C THR A 13 27.98 15.12 -18.01
N GLY A 14 27.79 16.43 -17.78
CA GLY A 14 26.53 16.94 -17.21
C GLY A 14 25.32 16.69 -18.11
N THR A 15 25.46 16.98 -19.40
CA THR A 15 24.41 16.73 -20.40
C THR A 15 24.06 15.23 -20.50
N LEU A 16 25.08 14.36 -20.54
CA LEU A 16 24.88 12.89 -20.55
C LEU A 16 24.17 12.40 -19.30
N PHE A 17 24.48 12.96 -18.13
CA PHE A 17 23.82 12.60 -16.88
C PHE A 17 22.34 13.01 -16.90
N ILE A 18 22.02 14.21 -17.34
CA ILE A 18 20.63 14.68 -17.48
C ILE A 18 19.86 13.79 -18.46
N ALA A 19 20.46 13.48 -19.62
CA ALA A 19 19.87 12.58 -20.60
C ALA A 19 19.61 11.17 -20.02
N ALA A 20 20.56 10.65 -19.23
CA ALA A 20 20.38 9.36 -18.54
C ALA A 20 19.26 9.40 -17.51
N LEU A 21 19.13 10.49 -16.72
CA LEU A 21 18.02 10.66 -15.79
C LEU A 21 16.67 10.73 -16.52
N ALA A 22 16.60 11.45 -17.65
CA ALA A 22 15.40 11.53 -18.47
C ALA A 22 15.03 10.14 -19.04
N ALA A 23 16.02 9.38 -19.51
CA ALA A 23 15.79 8.01 -19.98
C ALA A 23 15.29 7.09 -18.88
N VAL A 24 15.87 7.16 -17.66
CA VAL A 24 15.39 6.40 -16.49
C VAL A 24 13.98 6.81 -16.12
N PHE A 25 13.67 8.11 -16.13
CA PHE A 25 12.33 8.61 -15.87
C PHE A 25 11.30 8.01 -16.83
N VAL A 26 11.54 8.11 -18.14
CA VAL A 26 10.66 7.54 -19.16
C VAL A 26 10.53 6.02 -18.98
N PHE A 27 11.63 5.31 -18.74
CA PHE A 27 11.63 3.87 -18.51
C PHE A 27 10.74 3.49 -17.32
N LEU A 28 10.84 4.21 -16.18
CA LEU A 28 10.04 3.91 -14.99
C LEU A 28 8.56 4.24 -15.18
N VAL A 29 8.23 5.31 -15.89
CA VAL A 29 6.83 5.62 -16.26
C VAL A 29 6.25 4.51 -17.12
N VAL A 30 6.96 4.10 -18.19
CA VAL A 30 6.50 3.02 -19.08
C VAL A 30 6.42 1.68 -18.35
N LYS A 31 7.39 1.38 -17.49
CA LYS A 31 7.42 0.14 -16.67
C LYS A 31 6.17 0.01 -15.79
N SER A 32 5.69 1.10 -15.19
CA SER A 32 4.55 1.11 -14.29
C SER A 32 3.19 1.33 -14.96
N SER A 33 3.18 1.65 -16.27
CA SER A 33 1.95 1.93 -17.02
C SER A 33 1.12 0.66 -17.26
N GLY A 34 -0.21 0.79 -17.18
CA GLY A 34 -1.16 -0.29 -17.49
C GLY A 34 -1.24 -1.41 -16.45
N LEU A 35 -0.44 -1.37 -15.39
CA LEU A 35 -0.50 -2.36 -14.32
C LEU A 35 -1.80 -2.22 -13.52
N TYR A 36 -2.52 -3.32 -13.33
CA TYR A 36 -3.53 -3.39 -12.27
C TYR A 36 -2.86 -3.30 -10.91
N PRO A 37 -3.60 -2.91 -9.85
CA PRO A 37 -3.05 -2.85 -8.50
C PRO A 37 -2.44 -4.19 -8.09
N ILE A 38 -1.23 -4.13 -7.54
CA ILE A 38 -0.54 -5.30 -7.00
C ILE A 38 -0.95 -5.53 -5.56
N VAL A 39 -1.34 -4.51 -4.92
CA VAL A 39 -1.78 -4.25 -3.55
C VAL A 39 -1.39 -5.29 -2.52
N LEU A 40 -0.49 -4.84 -1.70
CA LEU A 40 -0.27 -5.32 -0.35
C LEU A 40 -1.22 -4.56 0.61
N SER A 41 -1.45 -5.09 1.79
CA SER A 41 -2.24 -4.40 2.81
C SER A 41 -1.79 -2.95 3.06
N ASP A 42 -0.48 -2.70 2.97
CA ASP A 42 0.13 -1.38 3.10
C ASP A 42 -0.42 -0.37 2.07
N GLU A 43 -0.49 -0.74 0.77
CA GLU A 43 -0.99 0.16 -0.27
C GLU A 43 -2.44 0.59 0.00
N ASN A 44 -3.29 -0.38 0.41
CA ASN A 44 -4.67 -0.07 0.77
C ASN A 44 -4.72 0.91 1.95
N THR A 45 -3.89 0.69 2.97
CA THR A 45 -3.82 1.54 4.16
C THR A 45 -3.34 2.94 3.82
N TYR A 46 -2.26 3.09 3.04
CA TYR A 46 -1.76 4.39 2.60
C TYR A 46 -2.75 5.13 1.71
N SER A 47 -3.39 4.45 0.76
CA SER A 47 -4.43 5.04 -0.10
C SER A 47 -5.63 5.51 0.70
N LYS A 48 -6.13 4.66 1.61
CA LYS A 48 -7.26 4.98 2.49
C LYS A 48 -7.01 6.23 3.32
N PHE A 49 -5.88 6.31 4.04
CA PHE A 49 -5.58 7.45 4.91
C PHE A 49 -5.18 8.71 4.16
N SER A 50 -4.58 8.61 2.98
CA SER A 50 -4.27 9.80 2.19
C SER A 50 -5.51 10.39 1.53
N ARG A 51 -6.44 9.57 0.99
CA ARG A 51 -7.49 10.03 0.08
C ARG A 51 -8.91 9.96 0.61
N LEU A 52 -9.23 8.92 1.41
CA LEU A 52 -10.61 8.58 1.74
C LEU A 52 -11.02 9.03 3.15
N LEU A 53 -10.06 9.25 4.05
CA LEU A 53 -10.30 9.66 5.42
C LEU A 53 -9.66 11.01 5.75
N PRO A 54 -10.14 11.71 6.79
CA PRO A 54 -9.42 12.84 7.38
C PRO A 54 -8.03 12.40 7.85
N LEU A 55 -7.01 13.25 7.65
CA LEU A 55 -5.63 12.92 8.08
C LEU A 55 -5.51 12.75 9.59
N SER A 56 -6.42 13.36 10.36
CA SER A 56 -6.53 13.21 11.82
C SER A 56 -6.95 11.80 12.28
N GLU A 57 -7.51 10.99 11.37
CA GLU A 57 -7.91 9.61 11.66
C GLU A 57 -6.85 8.59 11.27
N SER A 58 -5.70 9.06 10.73
CA SER A 58 -4.63 8.16 10.29
C SER A 58 -3.96 7.49 11.48
N SER A 59 -3.92 6.16 11.45
CA SER A 59 -3.13 5.34 12.36
C SER A 59 -1.63 5.31 12.01
N ILE A 60 -1.25 5.81 10.82
CA ILE A 60 0.12 5.84 10.31
C ILE A 60 0.65 7.28 10.33
N PRO A 61 1.80 7.57 10.97
CA PRO A 61 2.27 8.93 11.18
C PRO A 61 3.12 9.49 10.02
N GLY A 62 2.94 9.02 8.80
CA GLY A 62 3.58 9.51 7.56
C GLY A 62 2.88 10.73 6.99
N TYR A 63 2.61 11.76 7.78
CA TYR A 63 1.69 12.85 7.43
C TYR A 63 2.13 13.69 6.22
N LEU A 64 3.43 13.88 6.01
CA LEU A 64 3.93 14.59 4.82
C LEU A 64 3.66 13.77 3.55
N TYR A 65 3.87 12.46 3.60
CA TYR A 65 3.50 11.56 2.50
C TYR A 65 1.99 11.61 2.26
N LEU A 66 1.18 11.39 3.30
CA LEU A 66 -0.28 11.33 3.19
C LEU A 66 -0.85 12.64 2.63
N SER A 67 -0.33 13.81 3.05
CA SER A 67 -0.82 15.11 2.58
C SER A 67 -0.48 15.37 1.09
N ILE A 68 0.72 15.01 0.65
CA ILE A 68 1.11 15.15 -0.76
C ILE A 68 0.32 14.17 -1.64
N TYR A 69 0.19 12.91 -1.21
CA TYR A 69 -0.53 11.90 -1.99
C TYR A 69 -2.06 12.08 -1.94
N ARG A 70 -2.58 12.92 -1.04
CA ARG A 70 -3.98 13.36 -1.10
C ARG A 70 -4.30 14.06 -2.41
N LEU A 71 -3.33 14.73 -3.04
CA LEU A 71 -3.50 15.38 -4.33
C LEU A 71 -3.88 14.40 -5.45
N THR A 72 -3.57 13.12 -5.30
CA THR A 72 -3.97 12.07 -6.28
C THR A 72 -5.48 11.89 -6.36
N SER A 73 -6.24 12.34 -5.36
CA SER A 73 -7.71 12.34 -5.40
C SER A 73 -8.28 13.18 -6.55
N HIS A 74 -7.56 14.21 -7.02
CA HIS A 74 -7.97 15.04 -8.15
C HIS A 74 -7.88 14.33 -9.51
N CYS A 75 -7.17 13.20 -9.57
CA CYS A 75 -7.07 12.37 -10.77
C CYS A 75 -8.26 11.40 -10.93
N GLY A 76 -9.25 11.46 -10.03
CA GLY A 76 -10.45 10.64 -10.10
C GLY A 76 -10.17 9.14 -10.16
N ALA A 77 -10.65 8.47 -11.19
CA ALA A 77 -10.49 7.02 -11.34
C ALA A 77 -9.02 6.60 -11.55
N ASP A 78 -8.17 7.48 -12.11
CA ASP A 78 -6.74 7.21 -12.35
C ASP A 78 -5.82 7.71 -11.21
N PHE A 79 -6.32 7.73 -9.98
CA PHE A 79 -5.51 8.13 -8.82
C PHE A 79 -4.21 7.32 -8.68
N MET A 80 -4.23 6.06 -9.12
CA MET A 80 -3.07 5.18 -9.08
C MET A 80 -2.00 5.59 -10.12
N GLY A 81 -2.42 6.01 -11.33
CA GLY A 81 -1.52 6.56 -12.34
C GLY A 81 -0.82 7.83 -11.84
N CYS A 82 -1.57 8.73 -11.20
CA CYS A 82 -1.00 9.92 -10.57
C CYS A 82 -0.02 9.58 -9.45
N ALA A 83 -0.33 8.61 -8.59
CA ALA A 83 0.56 8.19 -7.51
C ALA A 83 1.88 7.62 -8.08
N ARG A 84 1.82 6.81 -9.12
CA ARG A 84 2.98 6.28 -9.83
C ARG A 84 3.84 7.38 -10.43
N LEU A 85 3.22 8.38 -11.04
CA LEU A 85 3.95 9.53 -11.56
C LEU A 85 4.67 10.30 -10.44
N PHE A 86 4.01 10.54 -9.30
CA PHE A 86 4.65 11.16 -8.13
C PHE A 86 5.82 10.31 -7.62
N ASN A 87 5.63 9.00 -7.53
CA ASN A 87 6.68 8.09 -7.14
C ASN A 87 7.90 8.19 -8.07
N VAL A 88 7.69 8.18 -9.39
CA VAL A 88 8.78 8.29 -10.38
C VAL A 88 9.49 9.64 -10.26
N ILE A 89 8.75 10.75 -10.10
CA ILE A 89 9.32 12.10 -9.92
C ILE A 89 10.24 12.11 -8.69
N PHE A 90 9.75 11.70 -7.53
CA PHE A 90 10.55 11.70 -6.31
C PHE A 90 11.74 10.74 -6.40
N PHE A 91 11.52 9.54 -6.92
CA PHE A 91 12.57 8.54 -7.01
C PHE A 91 13.73 9.01 -7.90
N VAL A 92 13.43 9.54 -9.08
CA VAL A 92 14.46 10.05 -10.02
C VAL A 92 15.12 11.32 -9.50
N ALA A 93 14.38 12.17 -8.76
CA ALA A 93 14.92 13.37 -8.12
C ALA A 93 16.02 13.06 -7.07
N ALA A 94 16.12 11.82 -6.58
CA ALA A 94 17.23 11.38 -5.73
C ALA A 94 18.57 11.26 -6.50
N GLY A 95 18.52 11.03 -7.83
CA GLY A 95 19.70 10.79 -8.67
C GLY A 95 20.78 11.89 -8.58
N PRO A 96 20.46 13.18 -8.70
CA PRO A 96 21.42 14.28 -8.52
C PRO A 96 22.14 14.28 -7.16
N PHE A 97 21.44 13.89 -6.08
CA PHE A 97 22.01 13.81 -4.74
C PHE A 97 22.97 12.61 -4.63
N ILE A 98 22.58 11.43 -5.14
CA ILE A 98 23.44 10.25 -5.24
C ILE A 98 24.71 10.58 -6.03
N TYR A 99 24.55 11.16 -7.21
CA TYR A 99 25.69 11.61 -8.03
C TYR A 99 26.60 12.58 -7.29
N SER A 100 26.02 13.60 -6.64
CA SER A 100 26.78 14.60 -5.88
C SER A 100 27.56 13.99 -4.72
N VAL A 101 26.98 13.01 -4.00
CA VAL A 101 27.66 12.26 -2.93
C VAL A 101 28.80 11.43 -3.52
N ALA A 102 28.56 10.68 -4.58
CA ALA A 102 29.57 9.86 -5.25
C ALA A 102 30.73 10.71 -5.80
N ARG A 103 30.44 11.90 -6.33
CA ARG A 103 31.44 12.85 -6.86
C ARG A 103 32.43 13.35 -5.78
N ARG A 104 32.11 13.21 -4.53
CA ARG A 104 33.03 13.60 -3.44
C ARG A 104 34.19 12.62 -3.28
N VAL A 105 34.00 11.37 -3.70
CA VAL A 105 34.95 10.27 -3.46
C VAL A 105 35.44 9.60 -4.74
N THR A 106 34.80 9.88 -5.90
CA THR A 106 35.23 9.29 -7.18
C THR A 106 35.04 10.25 -8.36
N THR A 107 35.46 9.82 -9.54
CA THR A 107 35.37 10.63 -10.77
C THR A 107 33.95 10.64 -11.36
N ALA A 108 33.71 11.47 -12.40
CA ALA A 108 32.37 11.70 -12.93
C ALA A 108 31.70 10.44 -13.51
N VAL A 109 32.46 9.62 -14.23
CA VAL A 109 31.88 8.43 -14.88
C VAL A 109 31.42 7.37 -13.88
N PRO A 110 32.24 6.89 -12.92
CA PRO A 110 31.77 5.98 -11.88
C PRO A 110 30.61 6.56 -11.06
N ALA A 111 30.67 7.86 -10.72
CA ALA A 111 29.59 8.52 -9.98
C ALA A 111 28.25 8.50 -10.77
N MET A 112 28.30 8.76 -12.08
CA MET A 112 27.13 8.68 -12.95
C MET A 112 26.60 7.25 -13.04
N LEU A 113 27.47 6.26 -13.22
CA LEU A 113 27.06 4.84 -13.26
C LEU A 113 26.38 4.44 -11.96
N ILE A 114 26.96 4.76 -10.80
CA ILE A 114 26.35 4.45 -9.52
C ILE A 114 24.98 5.11 -9.37
N ALA A 115 24.84 6.39 -9.73
CA ALA A 115 23.57 7.08 -9.64
C ALA A 115 22.50 6.48 -10.57
N VAL A 116 22.86 6.15 -11.81
CA VAL A 116 21.94 5.54 -12.77
C VAL A 116 21.54 4.13 -12.34
N PHE A 117 22.50 3.29 -11.94
CA PHE A 117 22.20 1.94 -11.47
C PHE A 117 21.46 1.93 -10.12
N ALA A 118 21.66 2.91 -9.24
CA ALA A 118 20.87 3.08 -8.03
C ALA A 118 19.39 3.37 -8.34
N LEU A 119 19.11 4.13 -9.41
CA LEU A 119 17.74 4.40 -9.88
C LEU A 119 17.16 3.25 -10.71
N LEU A 120 17.97 2.43 -11.32
CA LEU A 120 17.54 1.20 -12.02
C LEU A 120 17.47 0.00 -11.07
N ALA A 121 18.00 0.09 -9.85
CA ALA A 121 18.01 -0.97 -8.88
C ALA A 121 16.59 -1.49 -8.55
N PRO A 122 16.45 -2.69 -7.99
CA PRO A 122 15.16 -3.28 -7.63
C PRO A 122 14.27 -2.39 -6.77
N ALA A 123 14.84 -1.49 -5.96
CA ALA A 123 14.10 -0.43 -5.24
C ALA A 123 13.22 0.42 -6.19
N SER A 124 13.53 0.51 -7.49
CA SER A 124 12.67 1.14 -8.50
C SER A 124 11.30 0.47 -8.67
N SER A 125 11.12 -0.75 -8.17
CA SER A 125 9.82 -1.44 -8.18
C SER A 125 8.79 -0.70 -7.33
N TYR A 126 9.22 0.00 -6.27
CA TYR A 126 8.32 0.78 -5.41
C TYR A 126 7.68 1.98 -6.12
N THR A 127 8.18 2.39 -7.29
CA THR A 127 7.49 3.41 -8.10
C THR A 127 6.12 2.96 -8.61
N ALA A 128 5.87 1.65 -8.66
CA ALA A 128 4.60 1.08 -9.10
C ALA A 128 3.53 0.97 -7.99
N TYR A 129 3.90 1.11 -6.73
CA TYR A 129 3.01 0.89 -5.58
C TYR A 129 2.53 2.20 -4.97
N TYR A 130 1.36 2.16 -4.32
CA TYR A 130 0.86 3.29 -3.52
C TYR A 130 1.50 3.26 -2.13
N MET A 131 2.82 3.54 -2.07
CA MET A 131 3.64 3.36 -0.87
C MET A 131 4.67 4.50 -0.73
N PRO A 132 5.15 4.81 0.49
CA PRO A 132 6.03 5.96 0.74
C PRO A 132 7.49 5.75 0.31
N GLU A 133 7.90 4.55 -0.09
CA GLU A 133 9.29 4.16 -0.33
C GLU A 133 10.00 5.06 -1.36
N ALA A 134 9.34 5.39 -2.46
CA ALA A 134 9.95 6.22 -3.50
C ALA A 134 10.18 7.67 -3.03
N PHE A 135 9.21 8.25 -2.30
CA PHE A 135 9.37 9.58 -1.72
C PHE A 135 10.37 9.57 -0.54
N TYR A 136 10.36 8.50 0.25
CA TYR A 136 11.34 8.31 1.32
C TYR A 136 12.77 8.19 0.78
N TYR A 137 12.97 7.48 -0.33
CA TYR A 137 14.25 7.38 -1.02
C TYR A 137 14.80 8.77 -1.37
N PHE A 138 13.99 9.66 -1.90
CA PHE A 138 14.36 11.05 -2.14
C PHE A 138 14.76 11.78 -0.85
N GLY A 139 13.90 11.74 0.18
CA GLY A 139 14.14 12.40 1.47
C GLY A 139 15.44 11.93 2.12
N PHE A 140 15.69 10.62 2.12
CA PHE A 140 16.92 10.03 2.61
C PHE A 140 18.15 10.57 1.87
N TRP A 141 18.15 10.60 0.54
CA TRP A 141 19.31 11.06 -0.22
C TRP A 141 19.57 12.57 -0.11
N VAL A 142 18.53 13.37 0.05
CA VAL A 142 18.67 14.80 0.44
C VAL A 142 19.34 14.91 1.79
N PHE A 143 18.91 14.15 2.79
CA PHE A 143 19.49 14.14 4.12
C PHE A 143 20.96 13.69 4.12
N ILE A 144 21.29 12.57 3.47
CA ILE A 144 22.67 12.05 3.38
C ILE A 144 23.60 13.05 2.65
N TRP A 145 23.13 13.63 1.54
CA TRP A 145 23.87 14.65 0.81
C TRP A 145 24.20 15.86 1.69
N PHE A 146 23.26 16.27 2.55
CA PHE A 146 23.47 17.37 3.47
C PHE A 146 24.45 16.98 4.57
N VAL A 147 24.22 15.89 5.29
CA VAL A 147 24.99 15.43 6.45
C VAL A 147 26.46 15.16 6.10
N LEU A 148 26.74 14.57 4.94
CA LEU A 148 28.12 14.30 4.50
C LEU A 148 28.96 15.58 4.26
N ARG A 149 28.33 16.75 4.15
CA ARG A 149 29.02 18.05 4.00
C ARG A 149 29.39 18.69 5.32
N LEU A 150 28.78 18.21 6.40
CA LEU A 150 28.96 18.81 7.72
C LEU A 150 30.29 18.40 8.35
N ASP A 151 30.74 19.26 9.27
CA ASP A 151 31.68 18.93 10.33
C ASP A 151 30.94 18.68 11.65
N GLY A 152 31.64 18.32 12.69
CA GLY A 152 31.06 18.05 14.01
C GLY A 152 30.74 19.31 14.85
N ALA A 153 31.01 20.53 14.38
CA ALA A 153 31.10 21.71 15.24
C ALA A 153 29.90 22.67 15.14
N SER A 154 29.30 22.79 13.98
CA SER A 154 28.28 23.81 13.70
C SER A 154 26.88 23.42 14.23
N LEU A 155 26.44 24.09 15.29
CA LEU A 155 25.07 23.90 15.83
C LEU A 155 24.01 24.20 14.80
N LYS A 156 24.16 25.27 14.02
CA LYS A 156 23.15 25.67 13.01
C LYS A 156 22.97 24.60 11.94
N ASP A 157 24.08 24.04 11.46
CA ASP A 157 24.04 23.03 10.39
C ASP A 157 23.46 21.71 10.90
N TRP A 158 23.79 21.31 12.14
CA TRP A 158 23.19 20.12 12.75
C TRP A 158 21.74 20.31 13.15
N ALA A 159 21.33 21.52 13.55
CA ALA A 159 19.91 21.83 13.73
C ALA A 159 19.13 21.75 12.41
N LEU A 160 19.69 22.26 11.30
CA LEU A 160 19.10 22.14 9.98
C LEU A 160 19.05 20.67 9.51
N ALA A 161 20.12 19.89 9.75
CA ALA A 161 20.12 18.45 9.50
C ALA A 161 19.01 17.75 10.28
N GLY A 162 18.79 18.15 11.55
CA GLY A 162 17.66 17.69 12.36
C GLY A 162 16.32 18.02 11.74
N GLY A 163 16.15 19.22 11.22
CA GLY A 163 14.93 19.63 10.51
C GLY A 163 14.65 18.77 9.28
N ILE A 164 15.67 18.54 8.43
CA ILE A 164 15.56 17.66 7.24
C ILE A 164 15.23 16.22 7.66
N PHE A 165 15.87 15.73 8.72
CA PHE A 165 15.60 14.39 9.26
C PHE A 165 14.16 14.25 9.77
N GLY A 166 13.66 15.24 10.53
CA GLY A 166 12.29 15.28 11.01
C GLY A 166 11.26 15.31 9.87
N ALA A 167 11.55 16.07 8.80
CA ALA A 167 10.73 16.07 7.58
C ALA A 167 10.74 14.70 6.88
N THR A 168 11.90 14.05 6.81
CA THR A 168 12.02 12.68 6.25
C THR A 168 11.22 11.67 7.08
N ALA A 169 11.20 11.84 8.41
CA ALA A 169 10.40 11.01 9.31
C ALA A 169 8.88 11.22 9.16
N LEU A 170 8.45 12.38 8.66
CA LEU A 170 7.05 12.64 8.27
C LEU A 170 6.67 11.98 6.95
N ILE A 171 7.64 11.55 6.13
CA ILE A 171 7.39 10.70 4.96
C ILE A 171 7.22 9.24 5.43
N LYS A 172 8.19 8.74 6.20
CA LYS A 172 8.20 7.37 6.72
C LYS A 172 8.77 7.35 8.14
N PRO A 173 7.99 6.96 9.17
CA PRO A 173 8.40 7.05 10.57
C PRO A 173 9.62 6.20 10.92
N HIS A 174 9.90 5.17 10.12
CA HIS A 174 11.08 4.31 10.24
C HIS A 174 12.40 5.08 10.22
N SER A 175 12.43 6.33 9.71
CA SER A 175 13.60 7.20 9.79
C SER A 175 14.15 7.33 11.21
N PHE A 176 13.29 7.39 12.23
CA PHE A 176 13.72 7.49 13.60
C PHE A 176 14.55 6.29 14.09
N LEU A 177 14.37 5.14 13.46
CA LEU A 177 15.08 3.93 13.84
C LEU A 177 16.58 3.97 13.51
N PHE A 178 17.04 4.83 12.60
CA PHE A 178 18.46 5.05 12.37
C PHE A 178 19.02 6.34 13.01
N MET A 179 18.22 7.04 13.82
CA MET A 179 18.70 8.20 14.61
C MET A 179 19.93 7.87 15.46
N PRO A 180 20.03 6.71 16.16
CA PRO A 180 21.24 6.35 16.88
C PRO A 180 22.50 6.35 16.01
N ALA A 181 22.42 5.82 14.78
CA ALA A 181 23.53 5.82 13.85
C ALA A 181 23.99 7.23 13.49
N ILE A 182 23.07 8.18 13.34
CA ILE A 182 23.40 9.59 13.06
C ILE A 182 24.06 10.26 14.26
N ILE A 183 23.60 9.97 15.48
CA ILE A 183 24.24 10.48 16.72
C ILE A 183 25.65 9.91 16.87
N PHE A 184 25.85 8.60 16.62
CA PHE A 184 27.20 8.01 16.61
C PHE A 184 28.08 8.61 15.52
N TYR A 185 27.52 8.88 14.33
CA TYR A 185 28.25 9.55 13.26
C TYR A 185 28.66 10.98 13.64
N LEU A 186 27.76 11.75 14.24
CA LEU A 186 28.08 13.07 14.78
C LEU A 186 29.20 12.99 15.83
N GLY A 187 29.13 12.03 16.75
CA GLY A 187 30.19 11.76 17.73
C GLY A 187 31.51 11.46 17.03
N TYR A 188 31.50 10.57 16.03
CA TYR A 188 32.68 10.27 15.24
C TYR A 188 33.29 11.52 14.59
N LEU A 189 32.48 12.38 13.95
CA LEU A 189 32.98 13.63 13.37
C LEU A 189 33.56 14.57 14.41
N THR A 190 32.84 14.78 15.52
CA THR A 190 33.23 15.74 16.58
C THR A 190 34.54 15.34 17.24
N PHE A 191 34.66 14.06 17.64
CA PHE A 191 35.89 13.61 18.37
C PHE A 191 37.09 13.43 17.43
N ARG A 192 36.87 13.13 16.16
CA ARG A 192 37.94 13.04 15.16
C ARG A 192 38.45 14.41 14.71
N SER A 193 37.66 15.46 14.88
CA SER A 193 38.03 16.85 14.60
C SER A 193 38.53 17.60 15.84
N ASP A 194 38.90 16.87 16.90
CA ASP A 194 39.42 17.40 18.18
C ASP A 194 38.43 18.35 18.91
N HIS A 195 37.15 18.23 18.65
CA HIS A 195 36.12 18.96 19.39
C HIS A 195 35.73 18.19 20.65
N GLY A 196 35.50 18.94 21.74
CA GLY A 196 35.19 18.35 23.04
C GLY A 196 33.74 17.85 23.17
N LEU A 197 33.47 17.16 24.29
CA LEU A 197 32.16 16.62 24.61
C LEU A 197 31.03 17.68 24.64
N SER A 198 31.35 18.91 25.04
CA SER A 198 30.39 20.03 25.08
C SER A 198 29.87 20.41 23.68
N VAL A 199 30.75 20.38 22.67
CA VAL A 199 30.38 20.64 21.27
C VAL A 199 29.53 19.51 20.77
N PHE A 200 29.90 18.26 21.02
CA PHE A 200 29.08 17.09 20.68
C PHE A 200 27.69 17.19 21.33
N ALA A 201 27.62 17.40 22.65
CA ALA A 201 26.32 17.46 23.33
C ALA A 201 25.42 18.57 22.77
N ARG A 202 25.98 19.77 22.54
CA ARG A 202 25.23 20.90 21.97
C ARG A 202 24.70 20.61 20.57
N THR A 203 25.53 20.06 19.70
CA THR A 203 25.11 19.75 18.31
C THR A 203 24.15 18.57 18.26
N ALA A 204 24.33 17.55 19.10
CA ALA A 204 23.41 16.41 19.22
C ALA A 204 22.05 16.85 19.75
N VAL A 205 22.01 17.68 20.80
CA VAL A 205 20.75 18.25 21.31
C VAL A 205 20.07 19.11 20.23
N GLY A 206 20.83 19.96 19.52
CA GLY A 206 20.27 20.77 18.42
C GLY A 206 19.66 19.91 17.33
N PHE A 207 20.34 18.85 16.91
CA PHE A 207 19.82 17.88 15.93
C PHE A 207 18.52 17.19 16.43
N LEU A 208 18.53 16.67 17.66
CA LEU A 208 17.39 15.98 18.26
C LEU A 208 16.18 16.89 18.42
N VAL A 209 16.39 18.08 19.00
CA VAL A 209 15.30 19.05 19.24
C VAL A 209 14.67 19.47 17.91
N CYS A 210 15.48 19.81 16.90
CA CYS A 210 14.93 20.21 15.60
C CYS A 210 14.26 19.05 14.86
N SER A 211 14.77 17.82 14.99
CA SER A 211 14.13 16.63 14.43
C SER A 211 12.73 16.42 15.00
N LEU A 212 12.61 16.45 16.32
CA LEU A 212 11.35 16.26 17.02
C LEU A 212 10.41 17.47 16.83
N ALA A 213 10.95 18.69 16.86
CA ALA A 213 10.16 19.89 16.62
C ALA A 213 9.50 19.88 15.24
N ILE A 214 10.25 19.60 14.17
CA ILE A 214 9.68 19.51 12.83
C ILE A 214 8.68 18.36 12.75
N LYS A 215 9.01 17.18 13.30
CA LYS A 215 8.09 16.02 13.28
C LYS A 215 6.76 16.34 13.97
N PHE A 216 6.79 16.92 15.16
CA PHE A 216 5.58 17.18 15.92
C PHE A 216 4.84 18.45 15.48
N LEU A 217 5.57 19.55 15.19
CA LEU A 217 4.93 20.79 14.75
C LEU A 217 4.23 20.59 13.40
N VAL A 218 4.94 20.09 12.40
CA VAL A 218 4.36 19.87 11.07
C VAL A 218 3.30 18.76 11.13
N GLY A 219 3.54 17.69 11.90
CA GLY A 219 2.55 16.65 12.16
C GLY A 219 1.27 17.20 12.75
N TYR A 220 1.36 18.08 13.75
CA TYR A 220 0.20 18.74 14.36
C TYR A 220 -0.52 19.66 13.38
N LEU A 221 0.20 20.44 12.59
CA LEU A 221 -0.41 21.33 11.58
C LEU A 221 -1.18 20.55 10.51
N ILE A 222 -0.73 19.34 10.16
CA ILE A 222 -1.36 18.50 9.13
C ILE A 222 -2.51 17.66 9.69
N ALA A 223 -2.35 17.05 10.86
CA ALA A 223 -3.24 16.02 11.40
C ALA A 223 -3.75 16.30 12.83
N GLY A 224 -3.56 17.49 13.35
CA GLY A 224 -3.96 17.84 14.70
C GLY A 224 -3.30 16.96 15.78
N LYS A 225 -4.08 16.54 16.79
CA LYS A 225 -3.56 15.70 17.90
C LYS A 225 -2.95 14.38 17.43
N ALA A 226 -3.44 13.77 16.34
CA ALA A 226 -2.89 12.55 15.77
C ALA A 226 -1.43 12.75 15.32
N GLY A 227 -1.06 13.96 14.88
CA GLY A 227 0.29 14.33 14.48
C GLY A 227 1.34 14.30 15.60
N LEU A 228 0.91 14.27 16.87
CA LEU A 228 1.78 14.27 18.04
C LEU A 228 2.29 12.86 18.44
N THR A 229 2.03 11.84 17.64
CA THR A 229 2.55 10.49 17.85
C THR A 229 3.87 10.26 17.11
N LEU A 230 4.79 9.48 17.70
CA LEU A 230 6.07 9.17 17.07
C LEU A 230 5.91 8.08 15.99
N PHE A 231 5.27 6.97 16.33
CA PHE A 231 5.10 5.80 15.46
C PHE A 231 3.65 5.53 15.07
N GLY A 232 2.67 6.26 15.62
CA GLY A 232 1.24 6.06 15.38
C GLY A 232 0.65 4.87 16.16
N THR A 233 -0.68 4.77 16.15
CA THR A 233 -1.41 3.74 16.90
C THR A 233 -1.20 2.33 16.31
N ALA A 234 -1.07 2.21 14.99
CA ALA A 234 -0.86 0.93 14.33
C ALA A 234 0.40 0.18 14.84
N TYR A 235 1.50 0.89 15.08
CA TYR A 235 2.72 0.26 15.59
C TYR A 235 2.71 0.06 17.10
N THR A 236 2.02 0.90 17.86
CA THR A 236 1.87 0.73 19.32
C THR A 236 0.97 -0.45 19.65
N GLU A 237 -0.09 -0.69 18.90
CA GLU A 237 -0.95 -1.87 19.07
C GLU A 237 -0.19 -3.17 18.85
N ILE A 238 0.66 -3.25 17.82
CA ILE A 238 1.54 -4.40 17.58
C ILE A 238 2.50 -4.61 18.76
N ALA A 239 3.07 -3.53 19.30
CA ALA A 239 4.00 -3.62 20.42
C ALA A 239 3.35 -3.99 21.76
N THR A 240 2.09 -3.60 21.98
CA THR A 240 1.36 -3.80 23.26
C THR A 240 0.50 -5.06 23.28
N SER A 241 0.18 -5.65 22.13
CA SER A 241 -0.64 -6.88 22.04
C SER A 241 0.01 -8.11 22.70
N THR A 242 1.11 -7.91 23.36
CA THR A 242 1.99 -8.99 23.80
C THR A 242 2.18 -8.97 25.31
N THR A 243 1.65 -10.00 25.96
CA THR A 243 1.80 -10.25 27.40
C THR A 243 3.27 -10.30 27.83
N SER A 244 3.60 -9.61 28.92
CA SER A 244 4.95 -9.54 29.50
C SER A 244 5.32 -10.85 30.22
N ASN A 245 5.95 -11.78 29.50
CA ASN A 245 6.56 -12.96 30.09
C ASN A 245 8.05 -13.00 29.73
N SER A 246 8.91 -13.40 30.68
CA SER A 246 10.35 -13.55 30.45
C SER A 246 10.67 -14.49 29.28
N GLN A 247 9.84 -15.49 29.02
CA GLN A 247 9.93 -16.38 27.87
C GLN A 247 9.82 -15.64 26.55
N ARG A 248 8.97 -14.61 26.46
CA ARG A 248 8.83 -13.82 25.26
C ARG A 248 10.05 -12.95 24.94
N TYR A 249 10.72 -12.39 25.94
CA TYR A 249 11.97 -11.64 25.69
C TYR A 249 13.05 -12.56 25.12
N MET A 250 13.15 -13.80 25.60
CA MET A 250 14.08 -14.80 25.06
C MET A 250 13.71 -15.21 23.64
N GLU A 251 12.42 -15.36 23.35
CA GLU A 251 11.92 -15.63 22.01
C GLU A 251 12.22 -14.48 21.05
N LEU A 252 11.93 -13.23 21.43
CA LEU A 252 12.25 -12.03 20.63
C LEU A 252 13.76 -11.92 20.34
N ILE A 253 14.61 -12.17 21.32
CA ILE A 253 16.06 -12.16 21.14
C ILE A 253 16.48 -13.27 20.16
N THR A 254 15.98 -14.47 20.33
CA THR A 254 16.33 -15.62 19.48
C THR A 254 15.91 -15.40 18.04
N ILE A 255 14.68 -14.91 17.80
CA ILE A 255 14.17 -14.60 16.48
C ILE A 255 14.96 -13.43 15.86
N SER A 256 15.27 -12.37 16.65
CA SER A 256 16.08 -11.25 16.19
C SER A 256 17.45 -11.69 15.72
N LEU A 257 18.16 -12.51 16.52
CA LEU A 257 19.47 -13.05 16.15
C LEU A 257 19.40 -13.91 14.89
N SER A 258 18.36 -14.74 14.76
CA SER A 258 18.12 -15.53 13.54
C SER A 258 17.92 -14.62 12.33
N SER A 259 17.08 -13.60 12.44
CA SER A 259 16.82 -12.62 11.37
C SER A 259 18.10 -11.86 11.01
N ILE A 260 18.84 -11.32 12.00
CA ILE A 260 20.13 -10.64 11.79
C ILE A 260 21.10 -11.53 11.05
N LYS A 261 21.20 -12.82 11.41
CA LYS A 261 22.02 -13.82 10.68
C LYS A 261 21.61 -13.88 9.21
N GLY A 262 20.32 -13.97 8.92
CA GLY A 262 19.81 -14.03 7.55
C GLY A 262 20.17 -12.78 6.74
N HIS A 263 20.03 -11.61 7.33
CA HIS A 263 20.40 -10.35 6.70
C HIS A 263 21.91 -10.22 6.46
N ILE A 264 22.75 -10.63 7.43
CA ILE A 264 24.21 -10.65 7.24
C ILE A 264 24.62 -11.61 6.10
N LEU A 265 24.00 -12.77 5.99
CA LEU A 265 24.25 -13.72 4.90
C LEU A 265 23.85 -13.14 3.55
N ALA A 266 22.67 -12.54 3.45
CA ALA A 266 22.18 -11.87 2.24
C ALA A 266 23.11 -10.73 1.80
N LEU A 267 23.49 -9.87 2.73
CA LEU A 267 24.41 -8.77 2.48
C LEU A 267 25.82 -9.25 2.08
N SER A 268 26.34 -10.31 2.71
CA SER A 268 27.64 -10.90 2.37
C SER A 268 27.61 -11.51 0.97
N LEU A 269 26.50 -12.13 0.57
CA LEU A 269 26.31 -12.71 -0.75
C LEU A 269 26.25 -11.65 -1.84
N MET A 270 25.46 -10.58 -1.62
CA MET A 270 25.18 -9.58 -2.66
C MET A 270 26.17 -8.43 -2.70
N PHE A 271 26.61 -7.95 -1.53
CA PHE A 271 27.43 -6.75 -1.36
C PHE A 271 28.77 -7.05 -0.67
N GLY A 272 29.13 -8.33 -0.53
CA GLY A 272 30.33 -8.76 0.21
C GLY A 272 31.61 -8.00 -0.12
N PRO A 273 31.97 -7.79 -1.41
CA PRO A 273 33.17 -7.01 -1.73
C PRO A 273 33.10 -5.56 -1.23
N GLY A 274 31.98 -4.88 -1.40
CA GLY A 274 31.76 -3.51 -0.91
C GLY A 274 31.81 -3.41 0.61
N LEU A 275 31.23 -4.40 1.31
CA LEU A 275 31.27 -4.47 2.78
C LEU A 275 32.70 -4.70 3.30
N ALA A 276 33.45 -5.62 2.68
CA ALA A 276 34.85 -5.88 3.03
C ALA A 276 35.69 -4.62 2.87
N MET A 277 35.49 -3.89 1.77
CA MET A 277 36.15 -2.61 1.49
C MET A 277 35.77 -1.55 2.54
N ALA A 278 34.47 -1.40 2.83
CA ALA A 278 34.00 -0.42 3.81
C ALA A 278 34.57 -0.68 5.21
N ILE A 279 34.54 -1.93 5.67
CA ILE A 279 35.11 -2.32 6.97
C ILE A 279 36.63 -2.06 7.01
N TYR A 280 37.35 -2.45 5.95
CA TYR A 280 38.78 -2.21 5.83
C TYR A 280 39.14 -0.70 5.92
N LEU A 281 38.42 0.11 5.13
CA LEU A 281 38.65 1.56 5.08
C LEU A 281 38.32 2.24 6.41
N PHE A 282 37.29 1.81 7.10
CA PHE A 282 36.92 2.32 8.39
C PHE A 282 38.06 2.11 9.42
N PHE A 283 38.57 0.88 9.52
CA PHE A 283 39.68 0.58 10.45
C PHE A 283 40.99 1.23 10.01
N LYS A 284 41.30 1.30 8.70
CA LYS A 284 42.45 2.03 8.17
C LYS A 284 42.38 3.53 8.52
N GLY A 285 41.17 4.08 8.55
CA GLY A 285 40.93 5.50 8.91
C GLY A 285 41.04 5.83 10.39
N ILE A 286 41.16 4.86 11.30
CA ILE A 286 41.24 5.07 12.75
C ILE A 286 42.67 5.61 13.19
N GLY A 287 43.63 5.73 12.29
CA GLY A 287 44.97 6.26 12.54
C GLY A 287 45.03 7.70 13.11
N PRO A 288 46.23 8.34 13.17
CA PRO A 288 46.42 9.64 13.82
C PRO A 288 45.45 10.73 13.35
N ARG A 289 45.10 11.62 14.27
CA ARG A 289 44.07 12.67 14.12
C ARG A 289 44.54 13.73 13.10
N HIS A 290 44.14 13.57 11.86
CA HIS A 290 44.12 14.63 10.84
C HIS A 290 42.69 14.73 10.31
N GLY A 291 42.28 15.92 9.90
CA GLY A 291 40.88 16.18 9.48
C GLY A 291 40.30 15.10 8.58
N LEU A 292 39.01 14.76 8.78
CA LEU A 292 38.33 13.70 8.07
C LEU A 292 38.10 14.08 6.61
N ASP A 293 38.59 13.26 5.69
CA ASP A 293 38.30 13.39 4.27
C ASP A 293 36.91 12.85 3.89
N ALA A 294 36.51 13.06 2.65
CA ALA A 294 35.18 12.65 2.15
C ALA A 294 35.00 11.13 2.15
N GLU A 295 36.05 10.35 1.94
CA GLU A 295 36.04 8.88 1.96
C GLU A 295 35.77 8.37 3.37
N GLN A 296 36.48 8.89 4.36
CA GLN A 296 36.33 8.50 5.78
C GLN A 296 34.95 8.86 6.30
N LYS A 297 34.44 10.06 5.99
CA LYS A 297 33.06 10.48 6.33
C LYS A 297 32.01 9.55 5.73
N THR A 298 32.13 9.25 4.43
CA THR A 298 31.18 8.40 3.72
C THR A 298 31.23 6.97 4.23
N THR A 299 32.43 6.43 4.45
CA THR A 299 32.62 5.06 4.97
C THR A 299 32.03 4.89 6.37
N ALA A 300 32.32 5.83 7.29
CA ALA A 300 31.81 5.78 8.65
C ALA A 300 30.28 5.85 8.67
N LEU A 301 29.69 6.79 7.93
CA LEU A 301 28.23 6.92 7.83
C LEU A 301 27.57 5.66 7.26
N THR A 302 28.15 5.09 6.19
CA THR A 302 27.65 3.87 5.56
C THR A 302 27.60 2.70 6.54
N LEU A 303 28.69 2.43 7.24
CA LEU A 303 28.77 1.33 8.21
C LEU A 303 27.82 1.55 9.40
N LEU A 304 27.81 2.75 9.98
CA LEU A 304 26.98 3.05 11.14
C LEU A 304 25.47 2.91 10.79
N VAL A 305 25.04 3.46 9.64
CA VAL A 305 23.65 3.36 9.23
C VAL A 305 23.29 1.91 8.88
N LEU A 306 24.11 1.20 8.10
CA LEU A 306 23.81 -0.16 7.70
C LEU A 306 23.80 -1.13 8.89
N SER A 307 24.80 -1.05 9.80
CA SER A 307 24.85 -1.89 11.00
C SER A 307 23.65 -1.66 11.91
N ASN A 308 23.30 -0.39 12.14
CA ASN A 308 22.12 -0.05 12.94
C ASN A 308 20.83 -0.60 12.31
N LEU A 309 20.68 -0.45 11.00
CA LEU A 309 19.47 -0.93 10.31
C LEU A 309 19.35 -2.46 10.34
N VAL A 310 20.45 -3.21 10.19
CA VAL A 310 20.42 -4.68 10.31
C VAL A 310 19.90 -5.12 11.69
N VAL A 311 20.36 -4.45 12.75
CA VAL A 311 19.89 -4.73 14.12
C VAL A 311 18.42 -4.38 14.28
N VAL A 312 18.04 -3.17 13.85
CA VAL A 312 16.66 -2.68 13.96
C VAL A 312 15.69 -3.55 13.16
N VAL A 313 16.06 -3.95 11.93
CA VAL A 313 15.22 -4.83 11.09
C VAL A 313 15.11 -6.23 11.69
N GLY A 314 16.17 -6.73 12.31
CA GLY A 314 16.10 -8.00 13.07
C GLY A 314 15.10 -7.93 14.22
N LEU A 315 15.12 -6.85 15.01
CA LEU A 315 14.17 -6.59 16.09
C LEU A 315 12.73 -6.43 15.56
N PHE A 316 12.58 -5.70 14.45
CA PHE A 316 11.28 -5.53 13.79
C PHE A 316 10.71 -6.87 13.32
N THR A 317 11.50 -7.70 12.62
CA THR A 317 11.07 -9.03 12.19
C THR A 317 10.58 -9.87 13.38
N ALA A 318 11.31 -9.85 14.49
CA ALA A 318 10.89 -10.56 15.69
C ALA A 318 9.57 -10.05 16.27
N SER A 319 9.34 -8.72 16.24
CA SER A 319 8.13 -8.11 16.77
C SER A 319 6.87 -8.44 15.96
N VAL A 320 7.00 -8.63 14.63
CA VAL A 320 5.88 -8.91 13.73
C VAL A 320 5.69 -10.40 13.43
N THR A 321 6.63 -11.26 13.82
CA THR A 321 6.52 -12.71 13.62
C THR A 321 5.24 -13.25 14.25
N ASN A 322 4.48 -14.03 13.48
CA ASN A 322 3.19 -14.62 13.84
C ASN A 322 2.02 -13.61 13.97
N VAL A 323 2.18 -12.33 13.63
CA VAL A 323 1.07 -11.36 13.58
C VAL A 323 0.14 -11.64 12.40
N GLY A 324 0.63 -12.30 11.35
CA GLY A 324 -0.14 -12.69 10.18
C GLY A 324 0.44 -13.93 9.50
N PRO A 325 -0.28 -14.53 8.55
CA PRO A 325 0.11 -15.80 7.93
C PRO A 325 1.41 -15.72 7.13
N TYR A 326 1.82 -14.53 6.72
CA TYR A 326 3.02 -14.29 5.92
C TYR A 326 4.20 -13.73 6.74
N GLU A 327 3.97 -13.38 8.01
CA GLU A 327 5.00 -12.82 8.90
C GLU A 327 5.71 -13.94 9.67
N THR A 328 6.83 -14.39 9.10
CA THR A 328 7.63 -15.48 9.67
C THR A 328 9.03 -15.00 10.07
N ALA A 329 9.68 -15.69 11.00
CA ALA A 329 11.06 -15.43 11.40
C ALA A 329 12.08 -15.60 10.25
N ALA A 330 11.70 -16.32 9.19
CA ALA A 330 12.53 -16.58 8.01
C ALA A 330 12.40 -15.49 6.93
N ARG A 331 11.44 -14.57 7.06
CA ARG A 331 11.22 -13.48 6.09
C ARG A 331 12.33 -12.44 6.18
N LEU A 332 12.89 -12.06 5.01
CA LEU A 332 13.93 -11.05 4.92
C LEU A 332 13.34 -9.70 4.53
N HIS A 333 13.39 -8.74 5.44
CA HIS A 333 12.84 -7.40 5.24
C HIS A 333 13.91 -6.42 4.73
N MET A 334 14.52 -6.68 3.57
CA MET A 334 15.59 -5.86 3.00
C MET A 334 15.11 -4.48 2.53
N ARG A 335 13.82 -4.32 2.23
CA ARG A 335 13.20 -3.04 1.84
C ARG A 335 13.45 -1.89 2.84
N TYR A 336 13.78 -2.23 4.09
CA TYR A 336 14.06 -1.23 5.11
C TYR A 336 15.46 -0.63 5.04
N TYR A 337 16.32 -1.12 4.13
CA TYR A 337 17.65 -0.55 3.89
C TYR A 337 18.09 -0.53 2.42
N ASP A 338 17.20 -0.79 1.46
CA ASP A 338 17.48 -0.66 0.02
C ASP A 338 18.03 0.71 -0.36
N PHE A 339 17.55 1.75 0.32
CA PHE A 339 17.98 3.13 0.13
C PHE A 339 19.44 3.38 0.53
N VAL A 340 20.07 2.49 1.30
CA VAL A 340 21.46 2.59 1.76
C VAL A 340 22.43 1.92 0.79
N PHE A 341 22.01 0.97 -0.01
CA PHE A 341 22.89 0.19 -0.89
C PHE A 341 23.77 1.03 -1.83
N PRO A 342 23.30 2.15 -2.41
CA PRO A 342 24.19 2.98 -3.22
C PRO A 342 25.40 3.52 -2.45
N LEU A 343 25.33 3.71 -1.12
CA LEU A 343 26.47 4.12 -0.32
C LEU A 343 27.57 3.05 -0.31
N VAL A 344 27.22 1.77 -0.32
CA VAL A 344 28.19 0.66 -0.38
C VAL A 344 28.99 0.72 -1.70
N PHE A 345 28.31 1.00 -2.81
CA PHE A 345 28.96 1.18 -4.12
C PHE A 345 29.81 2.46 -4.16
N ILE A 346 29.36 3.54 -3.52
CA ILE A 346 30.10 4.81 -3.43
C ILE A 346 31.40 4.62 -2.66
N VAL A 347 31.33 3.92 -1.51
CA VAL A 347 32.53 3.58 -0.71
C VAL A 347 33.49 2.69 -1.51
N ALA A 348 33.00 1.67 -2.19
CA ALA A 348 33.86 0.84 -3.04
C ALA A 348 34.50 1.66 -4.17
N ALA A 349 33.74 2.56 -4.81
CA ALA A 349 34.21 3.37 -5.92
C ALA A 349 35.31 4.39 -5.53
N SER A 350 35.45 4.76 -4.25
CA SER A 350 36.55 5.59 -3.78
C SER A 350 37.92 4.92 -4.02
N GLN A 351 37.92 3.58 -4.06
CA GLN A 351 39.12 2.76 -4.23
C GLN A 351 39.49 2.46 -5.71
N LEU A 352 38.73 2.95 -6.69
CA LEU A 352 38.97 2.68 -8.11
C LEU A 352 40.34 3.11 -8.63
N PHE A 353 40.93 4.11 -8.02
CA PHE A 353 42.21 4.71 -8.43
C PHE A 353 43.38 4.35 -7.52
N VAL A 354 43.13 3.53 -6.50
CA VAL A 354 44.18 3.03 -5.61
C VAL A 354 45.00 1.98 -6.34
N THR A 355 46.31 2.13 -6.35
CA THR A 355 47.27 1.27 -7.08
C THR A 355 47.94 0.22 -6.21
N GLU A 356 47.47 0.01 -4.97
CA GLU A 356 48.06 -0.99 -4.06
C GLU A 356 47.91 -2.41 -4.66
N THR A 357 49.05 -3.03 -4.98
CA THR A 357 49.14 -4.39 -5.53
C THR A 357 49.73 -5.40 -4.53
N VAL A 358 50.12 -4.94 -3.33
CA VAL A 358 50.66 -5.83 -2.28
C VAL A 358 49.51 -6.38 -1.45
N ALA A 359 49.47 -7.69 -1.28
CA ALA A 359 48.46 -8.35 -0.45
C ALA A 359 48.61 -7.90 1.03
N SER A 360 47.50 -7.40 1.58
CA SER A 360 47.47 -7.01 3.01
C SER A 360 46.84 -8.13 3.83
N LYS A 361 47.45 -8.50 4.95
CA LYS A 361 46.90 -9.50 5.89
C LYS A 361 45.47 -9.17 6.31
N TRP A 362 45.18 -7.89 6.52
CA TRP A 362 43.84 -7.43 6.92
C TRP A 362 42.83 -7.55 5.78
N ARG A 363 43.22 -7.27 4.54
CA ARG A 363 42.32 -7.50 3.38
C ARG A 363 42.04 -8.98 3.20
N ALA A 364 43.05 -9.83 3.33
CA ALA A 364 42.92 -11.28 3.25
C ALA A 364 41.99 -11.83 4.36
N LEU A 365 42.18 -11.35 5.61
CA LEU A 365 41.30 -11.74 6.71
C LEU A 365 39.84 -11.36 6.48
N LEU A 366 39.58 -10.10 6.11
CA LEU A 366 38.21 -9.62 5.89
C LEU A 366 37.55 -10.29 4.68
N ALA A 367 38.29 -10.44 3.56
CA ALA A 367 37.79 -11.17 2.40
C ALA A 367 37.52 -12.64 2.73
N GLY A 368 38.35 -13.26 3.56
CA GLY A 368 38.15 -14.62 4.06
C GLY A 368 36.89 -14.75 4.92
N LEU A 369 36.70 -13.87 5.90
CA LEU A 369 35.53 -13.89 6.77
C LEU A 369 34.23 -13.68 5.99
N ILE A 370 34.16 -12.64 5.14
CA ILE A 370 32.97 -12.34 4.34
C ILE A 370 32.78 -13.41 3.27
N GLY A 371 33.87 -13.95 2.69
CA GLY A 371 33.82 -15.07 1.75
C GLY A 371 33.25 -16.33 2.39
N LEU A 372 33.60 -16.65 3.64
CA LEU A 372 33.02 -17.78 4.38
C LEU A 372 31.52 -17.60 4.63
N LEU A 373 31.08 -16.38 4.98
CA LEU A 373 29.65 -16.09 5.12
C LEU A 373 28.91 -16.25 3.78
N ALA A 374 29.50 -15.76 2.70
CA ALA A 374 28.94 -15.92 1.35
C ALA A 374 28.91 -17.40 0.95
N LEU A 375 29.97 -18.17 1.18
CA LEU A 375 30.01 -19.61 0.91
C LEU A 375 28.96 -20.39 1.72
N TYR A 376 28.75 -20.02 2.98
CA TYR A 376 27.67 -20.61 3.78
C TYR A 376 26.30 -20.27 3.19
N ALA A 377 26.05 -19.01 2.80
CA ALA A 377 24.81 -18.60 2.12
C ALA A 377 24.61 -19.36 0.78
N ILE A 378 25.68 -19.58 0.04
CA ILE A 378 25.68 -20.35 -1.23
C ILE A 378 25.33 -21.82 -0.97
N SER A 379 26.00 -22.47 0.01
CA SER A 379 25.82 -23.89 0.30
C SER A 379 24.42 -24.24 0.76
N THR A 380 23.78 -23.34 1.51
CA THR A 380 22.40 -23.49 2.00
C THR A 380 21.36 -22.92 1.03
N ARG A 381 21.77 -22.23 -0.03
CA ARG A 381 20.89 -21.41 -0.89
C ARG A 381 20.00 -20.47 -0.08
N MET A 382 20.59 -19.88 0.95
CA MET A 382 19.90 -19.01 1.91
C MET A 382 18.84 -19.71 2.80
N ALA A 383 18.62 -21.01 2.69
CA ALA A 383 17.67 -21.68 3.60
C ALA A 383 18.08 -21.51 5.08
N PRO A 384 17.11 -21.30 5.99
CA PRO A 384 15.64 -21.34 5.82
C PRO A 384 14.99 -20.02 5.37
N TYR A 385 15.79 -19.00 5.02
CA TYR A 385 15.25 -17.67 4.73
C TYR A 385 14.49 -17.62 3.42
N THR A 386 13.38 -16.87 3.42
CA THR A 386 12.46 -16.77 2.27
C THR A 386 12.41 -15.33 1.75
N PRO A 387 13.23 -14.97 0.76
CA PRO A 387 13.12 -13.67 0.10
C PRO A 387 11.87 -13.63 -0.77
N ASN A 388 11.19 -12.49 -0.76
CA ASN A 388 10.09 -12.23 -1.67
C ASN A 388 10.37 -10.99 -2.54
N PHE A 389 9.61 -10.81 -3.62
CA PHE A 389 9.88 -9.75 -4.59
C PHE A 389 9.56 -8.34 -4.09
N VAL A 390 8.86 -8.21 -2.96
CA VAL A 390 8.51 -6.91 -2.36
C VAL A 390 9.49 -6.52 -1.27
N ASP A 391 9.81 -7.43 -0.34
CA ASP A 391 10.65 -7.10 0.81
C ASP A 391 12.14 -7.31 0.58
N SER A 392 12.51 -8.13 -0.40
CA SER A 392 13.90 -8.43 -0.75
C SER A 392 14.07 -8.62 -2.25
N PRO A 393 13.69 -7.60 -3.06
CA PRO A 393 13.69 -7.70 -4.51
C PRO A 393 15.09 -7.95 -5.09
N GLU A 394 16.14 -7.50 -4.38
CA GLU A 394 17.54 -7.72 -4.75
C GLU A 394 17.91 -9.21 -4.78
N LEU A 395 17.43 -9.95 -3.77
CA LEU A 395 17.79 -11.36 -3.56
C LEU A 395 16.82 -12.32 -4.26
N HIS A 396 15.54 -11.93 -4.37
CA HIS A 396 14.48 -12.76 -4.94
C HIS A 396 14.80 -13.27 -6.36
N GLY A 397 15.27 -12.36 -7.23
CA GLY A 397 15.64 -12.69 -8.60
C GLY A 397 16.82 -13.68 -8.73
N PHE A 398 17.72 -13.71 -7.74
CA PHE A 398 18.87 -14.62 -7.74
C PHE A 398 18.48 -16.03 -7.31
N ILE A 399 17.72 -16.15 -6.22
CA ILE A 399 17.37 -17.44 -5.63
C ILE A 399 16.46 -18.24 -6.54
N ASN A 400 15.60 -17.59 -7.30
CA ASN A 400 14.64 -18.24 -8.18
C ASN A 400 15.27 -18.85 -9.45
N ASN A 401 16.51 -18.47 -9.79
CA ASN A 401 17.24 -19.06 -10.93
C ASN A 401 18.58 -19.59 -10.47
N THR A 402 18.73 -20.93 -10.47
CA THR A 402 19.92 -21.62 -9.97
C THR A 402 21.21 -21.20 -10.71
N ALA A 403 21.17 -21.05 -12.03
CA ALA A 403 22.35 -20.67 -12.81
C ALA A 403 22.81 -19.23 -12.49
N LEU A 404 21.86 -18.28 -12.43
CA LEU A 404 22.14 -16.88 -12.07
C LEU A 404 22.61 -16.76 -10.63
N PHE A 405 22.03 -17.55 -9.71
CA PHE A 405 22.46 -17.58 -8.32
C PHE A 405 23.94 -17.94 -8.19
N TYR A 406 24.38 -19.04 -8.84
CA TYR A 406 25.79 -19.46 -8.78
C TYR A 406 26.71 -18.53 -9.58
N LEU A 407 26.26 -17.98 -10.70
CA LEU A 407 27.05 -17.02 -11.48
C LEU A 407 27.36 -15.76 -10.63
N LEU A 408 26.35 -15.13 -10.03
CA LEU A 408 26.55 -13.91 -9.23
C LEU A 408 27.31 -14.21 -7.94
N SER A 409 27.06 -15.36 -7.31
CA SER A 409 27.83 -15.83 -6.16
C SER A 409 29.32 -16.00 -6.50
N ALA A 410 29.62 -16.61 -7.64
CA ALA A 410 30.99 -16.77 -8.12
C ALA A 410 31.65 -15.41 -8.38
N LEU A 411 30.95 -14.46 -8.99
CA LEU A 411 31.45 -13.10 -9.23
C LEU A 411 31.73 -12.36 -7.91
N THR A 412 30.92 -12.57 -6.88
CA THR A 412 31.16 -12.02 -5.52
C THR A 412 32.47 -12.57 -4.96
N LEU A 413 32.68 -13.89 -5.02
CA LEU A 413 33.92 -14.52 -4.52
C LEU A 413 35.15 -14.11 -5.35
N VAL A 414 35.02 -14.04 -6.68
CA VAL A 414 36.08 -13.55 -7.58
C VAL A 414 36.43 -12.12 -7.28
N SER A 415 35.44 -11.24 -7.03
CA SER A 415 35.69 -9.85 -6.67
C SER A 415 36.43 -9.72 -5.32
N LEU A 416 36.05 -10.51 -4.31
CA LEU A 416 36.75 -10.59 -3.01
C LEU A 416 38.20 -11.07 -3.18
N ALA A 417 38.41 -12.17 -3.91
CA ALA A 417 39.75 -12.70 -4.16
C ALA A 417 40.62 -11.70 -4.93
N ALA A 418 40.09 -11.10 -6.00
CA ALA A 418 40.80 -10.08 -6.77
C ALA A 418 41.19 -8.88 -5.91
N TRP A 419 40.32 -8.46 -4.96
CA TRP A 419 40.59 -7.33 -4.06
C TRP A 419 41.73 -7.60 -3.09
N VAL A 420 41.94 -8.84 -2.67
CA VAL A 420 43.09 -9.21 -1.83
C VAL A 420 44.40 -8.94 -2.54
N TYR A 421 44.51 -9.32 -3.82
CA TYR A 421 45.74 -9.16 -4.59
C TYR A 421 45.91 -7.75 -5.19
N SER A 422 44.81 -7.15 -5.66
CA SER A 422 44.80 -5.84 -6.30
C SER A 422 43.52 -5.12 -5.95
N VAL A 423 43.64 -4.05 -5.15
CA VAL A 423 42.50 -3.20 -4.77
C VAL A 423 41.72 -2.78 -6.01
N ARG A 424 42.42 -2.20 -6.99
CA ARG A 424 41.84 -1.67 -8.22
C ARG A 424 41.08 -2.73 -9.02
N THR A 425 41.64 -3.94 -9.12
CA THR A 425 41.01 -5.04 -9.90
C THR A 425 39.73 -5.52 -9.23
N GLY A 426 39.75 -5.78 -7.90
CA GLY A 426 38.58 -6.18 -7.15
C GLY A 426 37.44 -5.15 -7.21
N VAL A 427 37.78 -3.87 -7.05
CA VAL A 427 36.79 -2.78 -7.16
C VAL A 427 36.22 -2.68 -8.56
N LYS A 428 37.04 -2.83 -9.62
CA LYS A 428 36.55 -2.83 -11.01
C LYS A 428 35.57 -3.99 -11.27
N VAL A 429 35.87 -5.18 -10.78
CA VAL A 429 34.97 -6.34 -10.91
C VAL A 429 33.66 -6.04 -10.17
N PHE A 430 33.73 -5.48 -8.97
CA PHE A 430 32.55 -5.14 -8.19
C PHE A 430 31.68 -4.08 -8.87
N ILE A 431 32.26 -2.94 -9.28
CA ILE A 431 31.52 -1.76 -9.78
C ILE A 431 31.11 -1.90 -11.25
N TYR A 432 31.94 -2.52 -12.10
CA TYR A 432 31.68 -2.57 -13.54
C TYR A 432 31.10 -3.90 -14.04
N VAL A 433 31.13 -4.96 -13.21
CA VAL A 433 30.62 -6.27 -13.59
C VAL A 433 29.52 -6.72 -12.64
N LEU A 434 29.84 -6.93 -11.36
CA LEU A 434 28.89 -7.50 -10.40
C LEU A 434 27.69 -6.57 -10.16
N MET A 435 27.92 -5.28 -9.89
CA MET A 435 26.83 -4.31 -9.65
C MET A 435 25.86 -4.22 -10.84
N PRO A 436 26.29 -3.95 -12.09
CA PRO A 436 25.38 -3.87 -13.22
C PRO A 436 24.59 -5.17 -13.45
N LEU A 437 25.25 -6.32 -13.42
CA LEU A 437 24.60 -7.60 -13.61
C LEU A 437 23.58 -7.89 -12.52
N SER A 438 23.93 -7.67 -11.25
CA SER A 438 23.04 -7.85 -10.12
C SER A 438 21.79 -6.96 -10.24
N VAL A 439 22.00 -5.67 -10.54
CA VAL A 439 20.89 -4.71 -10.71
C VAL A 439 19.99 -5.11 -11.88
N LEU A 440 20.55 -5.41 -13.04
CA LEU A 440 19.77 -5.76 -14.23
C LEU A 440 18.96 -7.05 -14.03
N ILE A 441 19.56 -8.07 -13.43
CA ILE A 441 18.90 -9.34 -13.17
C ILE A 441 17.78 -9.16 -12.14
N ALA A 442 18.08 -8.56 -10.99
CA ALA A 442 17.09 -8.38 -9.93
C ALA A 442 15.94 -7.47 -10.36
N THR A 443 16.23 -6.38 -11.09
CA THR A 443 15.19 -5.49 -11.64
C THR A 443 14.39 -6.17 -12.74
N GLY A 444 15.04 -7.01 -13.57
CA GLY A 444 14.37 -7.81 -14.58
C GLY A 444 13.32 -8.74 -13.95
N TYR A 445 13.71 -9.48 -12.91
CA TYR A 445 12.77 -10.34 -12.16
C TYR A 445 11.67 -9.55 -11.47
N ALA A 446 11.99 -8.45 -10.78
CA ALA A 446 10.98 -7.61 -10.15
C ALA A 446 9.98 -7.05 -11.19
N THR A 447 10.47 -6.67 -12.37
CA THR A 447 9.63 -6.21 -13.48
C THR A 447 8.76 -7.34 -14.04
N TYR A 448 9.30 -8.56 -14.15
CA TYR A 448 8.56 -9.74 -14.58
C TYR A 448 7.39 -10.03 -13.63
N GLU A 449 7.64 -10.04 -12.31
CA GLU A 449 6.58 -10.24 -11.32
C GLU A 449 5.53 -9.13 -11.36
N GLN A 450 5.93 -7.87 -11.50
CA GLN A 450 4.99 -6.76 -11.65
C GLN A 450 4.14 -6.86 -12.91
N ARG A 451 4.72 -7.28 -14.05
CA ARG A 451 3.99 -7.43 -15.31
C ARG A 451 2.94 -8.52 -15.31
N ARG A 452 2.98 -9.47 -14.38
CA ARG A 452 1.88 -10.42 -14.18
C ARG A 452 0.57 -9.71 -13.84
N SER A 453 0.66 -8.51 -13.24
CA SER A 453 -0.50 -7.65 -12.97
C SER A 453 -1.00 -6.83 -14.17
N LEU A 454 -0.54 -7.11 -15.39
CA LEU A 454 -1.17 -6.57 -16.60
C LEU A 454 -2.46 -7.31 -16.96
N VAL A 455 -2.64 -8.53 -16.45
CA VAL A 455 -3.85 -9.33 -16.67
C VAL A 455 -4.71 -9.27 -15.39
N PRO A 456 -5.98 -8.85 -15.49
CA PRO A 456 -6.86 -8.80 -14.33
C PRO A 456 -7.20 -10.21 -13.85
N ASP A 457 -6.87 -10.50 -12.61
CA ASP A 457 -7.31 -11.71 -11.89
C ASP A 457 -8.76 -11.58 -11.40
N ASN A 458 -9.29 -12.61 -10.76
CA ASN A 458 -10.66 -12.60 -10.25
C ASN A 458 -10.90 -11.52 -9.20
N PHE A 459 -9.89 -11.17 -8.40
CA PHE A 459 -9.98 -10.11 -7.40
C PHE A 459 -10.09 -8.73 -8.04
N VAL A 460 -9.34 -8.48 -9.10
CA VAL A 460 -9.43 -7.26 -9.90
C VAL A 460 -10.79 -7.18 -10.59
N LYS A 461 -11.24 -8.25 -11.24
CA LYS A 461 -12.53 -8.32 -11.92
C LYS A 461 -13.68 -8.07 -10.94
N ALA A 462 -13.65 -8.72 -9.78
CA ALA A 462 -14.64 -8.55 -8.73
C ALA A 462 -14.70 -7.10 -8.23
N GLY A 463 -13.55 -6.49 -7.98
CA GLY A 463 -13.47 -5.09 -7.54
C GLY A 463 -14.00 -4.10 -8.56
N LEU A 464 -13.61 -4.23 -9.83
CA LEU A 464 -14.06 -3.36 -10.92
C LEU A 464 -15.56 -3.51 -11.19
N PHE A 465 -16.05 -4.76 -11.27
CA PHE A 465 -17.47 -5.04 -11.44
C PHE A 465 -18.29 -4.44 -10.31
N THR A 466 -17.93 -4.72 -9.07
CA THR A 466 -18.67 -4.25 -7.90
C THR A 466 -18.68 -2.73 -7.79
N LYS A 467 -17.54 -2.06 -8.08
CA LYS A 467 -17.45 -0.59 -8.14
C LYS A 467 -18.38 0.03 -9.19
N GLN A 468 -18.55 -0.65 -10.32
CA GLN A 468 -19.43 -0.19 -11.39
C GLN A 468 -20.89 -0.49 -11.10
N TYR A 469 -21.16 -1.61 -10.44
CA TYR A 469 -22.52 -2.10 -10.16
C TYR A 469 -23.18 -1.40 -8.97
N LEU A 470 -22.42 -1.15 -7.90
CA LEU A 470 -22.92 -0.56 -6.67
C LEU A 470 -22.82 0.96 -6.66
N SER A 471 -23.78 1.60 -6.01
CA SER A 471 -23.65 3.02 -5.62
C SER A 471 -22.47 3.21 -4.65
N ARG A 472 -22.02 4.45 -4.47
CA ARG A 472 -20.97 4.77 -3.50
C ARG A 472 -21.41 4.44 -2.07
N GLU A 473 -22.68 4.63 -1.76
CA GLU A 473 -23.27 4.32 -0.46
C GLU A 473 -23.27 2.81 -0.21
N ASP A 474 -23.78 2.02 -1.15
CA ASP A 474 -23.80 0.56 -1.05
C ASP A 474 -22.38 -0.04 -0.98
N SER A 475 -21.45 0.49 -1.75
CA SER A 475 -20.04 0.09 -1.68
C SER A 475 -19.43 0.31 -0.29
N SER A 476 -19.91 1.30 0.47
CA SER A 476 -19.49 1.54 1.86
C SER A 476 -19.98 0.47 2.84
N GLN A 477 -21.04 -0.23 2.49
CA GLN A 477 -21.71 -1.26 3.30
C GLN A 477 -21.40 -2.69 2.82
N ILE A 478 -20.30 -2.87 2.08
CA ILE A 478 -19.91 -4.17 1.56
C ILE A 478 -19.05 -4.96 2.55
N MET A 479 -19.24 -6.26 2.57
CA MET A 479 -18.35 -7.25 3.16
C MET A 479 -17.79 -8.13 2.06
N ILE A 480 -16.51 -8.42 2.10
CA ILE A 480 -15.81 -9.26 1.13
C ILE A 480 -15.33 -10.51 1.85
N ILE A 481 -15.67 -11.69 1.32
CA ILE A 481 -15.20 -12.97 1.81
C ILE A 481 -14.38 -13.69 0.73
N GLY A 482 -13.40 -14.47 1.17
CA GLY A 482 -12.51 -15.21 0.28
C GLY A 482 -11.53 -16.06 1.08
N THR A 483 -10.68 -16.81 0.39
CA THR A 483 -9.63 -17.64 0.98
C THR A 483 -8.23 -17.05 0.79
N ASP A 484 -8.11 -15.95 0.05
CA ASP A 484 -6.86 -15.20 -0.16
C ASP A 484 -7.02 -13.75 0.33
N LEU A 485 -6.53 -13.50 1.53
CA LEU A 485 -6.60 -12.18 2.17
C LEU A 485 -5.89 -11.09 1.34
N VAL A 486 -4.76 -11.42 0.70
CA VAL A 486 -3.99 -10.47 -0.13
C VAL A 486 -4.80 -10.08 -1.37
N GLY A 487 -5.41 -11.06 -2.02
CA GLY A 487 -6.31 -10.82 -3.15
C GLY A 487 -7.54 -9.99 -2.76
N MET A 488 -8.14 -10.27 -1.59
CA MET A 488 -9.27 -9.49 -1.08
C MET A 488 -8.90 -8.02 -0.81
N TYR A 489 -7.69 -7.73 -0.32
CA TYR A 489 -7.21 -6.34 -0.21
C TYR A 489 -7.13 -5.64 -1.57
N LYS A 490 -6.77 -6.36 -2.65
CA LYS A 490 -6.77 -5.82 -4.01
C LYS A 490 -8.18 -5.40 -4.44
N THR A 491 -9.19 -6.25 -4.16
CA THR A 491 -10.59 -5.93 -4.41
C THR A 491 -11.04 -4.70 -3.61
N LEU A 492 -10.74 -4.64 -2.32
CA LEU A 492 -11.08 -3.51 -1.46
C LEU A 492 -10.44 -2.19 -1.93
N PHE A 493 -9.19 -2.24 -2.37
CA PHE A 493 -8.48 -1.09 -2.93
C PHE A 493 -9.20 -0.54 -4.19
N LEU A 494 -9.65 -1.44 -5.07
CA LEU A 494 -10.36 -1.07 -6.29
C LEU A 494 -11.76 -0.51 -6.03
N LEU A 495 -12.44 -1.02 -5.00
CA LEU A 495 -13.73 -0.48 -4.55
C LEU A 495 -13.61 0.98 -4.07
N ASP A 496 -12.42 1.36 -3.61
CA ASP A 496 -12.13 2.73 -3.20
C ASP A 496 -13.05 3.22 -2.08
N THR A 497 -13.31 2.36 -1.09
CA THR A 497 -14.17 2.64 0.06
C THR A 497 -13.41 2.55 1.38
N PRO A 498 -13.62 3.50 2.32
CA PRO A 498 -12.92 3.49 3.61
C PRO A 498 -13.47 2.44 4.59
N THR A 499 -14.68 1.92 4.38
CA THR A 499 -15.45 1.15 5.36
C THR A 499 -15.67 -0.32 4.98
N GLY A 500 -15.25 -0.76 3.80
CA GLY A 500 -15.33 -2.17 3.40
C GLY A 500 -14.64 -3.10 4.42
N ARG A 501 -15.21 -4.29 4.68
CA ARG A 501 -14.65 -5.29 5.58
C ARG A 501 -14.24 -6.53 4.81
N LEU A 502 -13.17 -7.17 5.28
CA LEU A 502 -12.65 -8.43 4.76
C LEU A 502 -12.84 -9.51 5.81
N GLN A 503 -13.19 -10.73 5.38
CA GLN A 503 -13.19 -11.91 6.23
C GLN A 503 -12.61 -13.09 5.47
N ASP A 504 -11.57 -13.69 6.04
CA ASP A 504 -11.03 -14.96 5.57
C ASP A 504 -11.97 -16.10 5.98
N VAL A 505 -12.33 -16.93 5.02
CA VAL A 505 -13.20 -18.10 5.20
C VAL A 505 -12.47 -19.39 4.84
N SER A 506 -11.13 -19.39 4.86
CA SER A 506 -10.31 -20.58 4.64
C SER A 506 -10.69 -21.69 5.61
N GLY A 507 -10.85 -22.92 5.09
CA GLY A 507 -11.18 -24.09 5.90
C GLY A 507 -12.65 -24.19 6.32
N THR A 508 -13.56 -23.39 5.72
CA THR A 508 -15.01 -23.52 5.93
C THR A 508 -15.68 -24.12 4.69
N ASP A 509 -16.72 -24.94 4.88
CA ASP A 509 -17.48 -25.57 3.79
C ASP A 509 -18.52 -24.60 3.15
N GLY A 510 -18.44 -23.32 3.48
CA GLY A 510 -19.33 -22.27 2.98
C GLY A 510 -19.52 -21.16 4.00
N TYR A 511 -20.33 -20.18 3.64
CA TYR A 511 -20.61 -19.00 4.46
C TYR A 511 -22.11 -18.82 4.66
N ASP A 512 -22.55 -18.66 5.89
CA ASP A 512 -23.94 -18.35 6.20
C ASP A 512 -24.13 -16.81 6.18
N PHE A 513 -25.06 -16.32 5.36
CA PHE A 513 -25.35 -14.90 5.21
C PHE A 513 -25.82 -14.27 6.53
N SER A 514 -26.41 -15.00 7.46
CA SER A 514 -26.80 -14.50 8.77
C SER A 514 -25.62 -14.00 9.62
N ARG A 515 -24.40 -14.42 9.28
CA ARG A 515 -23.16 -13.95 9.93
C ARG A 515 -22.66 -12.60 9.39
N VAL A 516 -23.29 -12.05 8.35
CA VAL A 516 -22.96 -10.70 7.86
C VAL A 516 -23.35 -9.71 8.94
N PRO A 517 -22.43 -8.85 9.41
CA PRO A 517 -22.72 -7.92 10.51
C PRO A 517 -23.82 -6.92 10.14
N ASP A 518 -24.60 -6.52 11.13
CA ASP A 518 -25.62 -5.49 10.98
C ASP A 518 -25.05 -4.23 10.32
N GLY A 519 -25.82 -3.60 9.44
CA GLY A 519 -25.40 -2.46 8.65
C GLY A 519 -24.57 -2.79 7.41
N ARG A 520 -24.33 -4.09 7.11
CA ARG A 520 -23.74 -4.54 5.85
C ARG A 520 -24.84 -5.13 4.96
N LYS A 521 -25.13 -4.42 3.87
CA LYS A 521 -26.17 -4.84 2.93
C LYS A 521 -25.69 -5.82 1.87
N TRP A 522 -24.40 -5.74 1.53
CA TRP A 522 -23.80 -6.47 0.42
C TRP A 522 -22.69 -7.39 0.87
N LEU A 523 -22.67 -8.60 0.33
CA LEU A 523 -21.61 -9.60 0.49
C LEU A 523 -21.01 -9.90 -0.88
N LEU A 524 -19.70 -9.77 -1.02
CA LEU A 524 -18.96 -10.18 -2.21
C LEU A 524 -18.14 -11.42 -1.86
N ALA A 525 -18.56 -12.57 -2.38
CA ALA A 525 -17.83 -13.83 -2.24
C ALA A 525 -16.90 -14.00 -3.44
N ILE A 526 -15.60 -14.15 -3.20
CA ILE A 526 -14.58 -14.31 -4.23
C ILE A 526 -14.03 -15.73 -4.18
N GLY A 527 -14.15 -16.45 -5.30
CA GLY A 527 -13.92 -17.89 -5.40
C GLY A 527 -15.22 -18.67 -5.37
N ASP A 528 -15.11 -20.01 -5.39
CA ASP A 528 -16.26 -20.92 -5.34
C ASP A 528 -16.69 -21.16 -3.89
N ILE A 529 -17.15 -20.10 -3.22
CA ILE A 529 -17.63 -20.18 -1.84
C ILE A 529 -19.13 -20.29 -1.83
N PRO A 530 -19.72 -21.43 -1.38
CA PRO A 530 -21.15 -21.55 -1.20
C PRO A 530 -21.63 -20.56 -0.14
N VAL A 531 -22.62 -19.72 -0.51
CA VAL A 531 -23.26 -18.82 0.44
C VAL A 531 -24.68 -19.29 0.67
N HIS A 532 -24.96 -19.66 1.93
CA HIS A 532 -26.25 -20.15 2.41
C HIS A 532 -27.03 -18.99 3.03
N GLY A 533 -28.35 -19.05 2.92
CA GLY A 533 -29.26 -18.06 3.47
C GLY A 533 -30.58 -18.08 2.72
N THR A 534 -31.65 -17.59 3.37
CA THR A 534 -32.99 -17.45 2.77
C THR A 534 -33.06 -16.13 1.99
N ASN A 535 -33.78 -16.15 0.85
CA ASN A 535 -34.10 -14.96 0.07
C ASN A 535 -32.89 -14.08 -0.32
N LEU A 536 -31.86 -14.72 -0.84
CA LEU A 536 -30.67 -14.01 -1.31
C LEU A 536 -30.82 -13.62 -2.79
N PHE A 537 -30.63 -12.34 -3.06
CA PHE A 537 -30.37 -11.85 -4.40
C PHE A 537 -28.88 -12.06 -4.74
N LYS A 538 -28.62 -12.78 -5.84
CA LYS A 538 -27.24 -13.14 -6.26
C LYS A 538 -26.96 -12.71 -7.68
N VAL A 539 -25.85 -12.04 -7.89
CA VAL A 539 -25.26 -11.78 -9.22
C VAL A 539 -23.98 -12.59 -9.32
N SER A 540 -24.06 -13.73 -10.02
CA SER A 540 -22.92 -14.65 -10.16
C SER A 540 -22.14 -14.35 -11.44
N MET A 541 -20.83 -14.20 -11.29
CA MET A 541 -19.86 -14.00 -12.36
C MET A 541 -18.77 -15.09 -12.25
N PRO A 542 -18.03 -15.37 -13.31
CA PRO A 542 -16.92 -16.33 -13.22
C PRO A 542 -15.90 -15.92 -12.15
N GLY A 543 -15.79 -16.73 -11.08
CA GLY A 543 -14.83 -16.54 -9.98
C GLY A 543 -15.28 -15.62 -8.85
N PHE A 544 -16.49 -15.05 -8.87
CA PHE A 544 -17.06 -14.31 -7.74
C PHE A 544 -18.57 -14.18 -7.81
N THR A 545 -19.22 -13.93 -6.67
CA THR A 545 -20.66 -13.71 -6.58
C THR A 545 -20.93 -12.50 -5.67
N LEU A 546 -21.71 -11.53 -6.16
CA LEU A 546 -22.21 -10.40 -5.38
C LEU A 546 -23.59 -10.74 -4.84
N ILE A 547 -23.81 -10.58 -3.54
CA ILE A 547 -24.99 -11.11 -2.84
C ILE A 547 -25.56 -10.01 -1.93
N ARG A 548 -26.88 -9.93 -1.90
CA ARG A 548 -27.61 -9.08 -0.96
C ARG A 548 -28.74 -9.88 -0.32
N ALA A 549 -29.00 -9.64 0.97
CA ALA A 549 -30.27 -10.10 1.55
C ALA A 549 -31.41 -9.24 1.01
N ASP A 550 -32.47 -9.88 0.55
CA ASP A 550 -33.70 -9.19 0.26
C ASP A 550 -34.40 -8.88 1.60
N GLY A 551 -34.17 -7.70 2.13
CA GLY A 551 -34.91 -7.18 3.28
C GLY A 551 -36.33 -6.74 2.94
N PRO A 552 -37.18 -6.41 3.91
CA PRO A 552 -38.47 -5.84 3.66
C PRO A 552 -38.37 -4.55 2.84
N ARG A 553 -39.22 -4.42 1.83
CA ARG A 553 -39.35 -3.22 1.01
C ARG A 553 -40.57 -2.44 1.47
N ILE A 554 -40.37 -1.16 1.72
CA ILE A 554 -41.43 -0.27 2.21
C ILE A 554 -41.69 0.82 1.17
N VAL A 555 -42.97 0.93 0.75
CA VAL A 555 -43.43 2.00 -0.12
C VAL A 555 -44.40 2.88 0.69
N ASP A 556 -43.94 4.08 1.04
CA ASP A 556 -44.73 5.09 1.73
C ASP A 556 -45.45 5.97 0.71
N PHE A 557 -46.72 5.72 0.49
CA PHE A 557 -47.57 6.40 -0.51
C PHE A 557 -47.88 7.85 -0.18
N LYS A 558 -47.48 8.34 1.00
CA LYS A 558 -47.54 9.77 1.37
C LYS A 558 -46.41 10.59 0.75
N LYS A 559 -45.40 9.91 0.21
CA LYS A 559 -44.23 10.52 -0.40
C LYS A 559 -44.26 10.43 -1.91
N SER A 560 -43.69 11.41 -2.59
CA SER A 560 -43.59 11.46 -4.06
C SER A 560 -42.41 10.67 -4.65
N ILE A 561 -41.49 10.18 -3.80
CA ILE A 561 -40.30 9.40 -4.20
C ILE A 561 -40.25 8.14 -3.35
N TRP A 562 -40.19 6.99 -4.03
CA TRP A 562 -40.04 5.67 -3.40
C TRP A 562 -38.73 5.03 -3.82
N PRO A 563 -37.77 4.91 -2.93
CA PRO A 563 -36.37 4.55 -3.27
C PRO A 563 -36.21 3.25 -4.04
N ASP A 564 -37.07 2.25 -3.77
CA ASP A 564 -37.04 0.93 -4.43
C ASP A 564 -37.94 0.82 -5.67
N VAL A 565 -38.71 1.85 -6.00
CA VAL A 565 -39.62 1.87 -7.13
C VAL A 565 -39.06 2.71 -8.26
N VAL A 566 -38.81 2.09 -9.41
CA VAL A 566 -38.28 2.76 -10.62
C VAL A 566 -39.39 3.45 -11.40
N ARG A 567 -40.59 2.81 -11.40
CA ARG A 567 -41.74 3.31 -12.16
C ARG A 567 -43.02 2.95 -11.45
N ALA A 568 -43.94 3.90 -11.39
CA ALA A 568 -45.32 3.70 -10.96
C ALA A 568 -46.27 4.11 -12.10
N ARG A 569 -47.29 3.32 -12.35
CA ARG A 569 -48.31 3.61 -13.36
C ARG A 569 -49.70 3.44 -12.73
N GLY A 570 -50.66 4.23 -13.18
CA GLY A 570 -52.02 4.14 -12.70
C GLY A 570 -52.23 4.59 -11.26
N PHE A 571 -51.30 5.43 -10.72
CA PHE A 571 -51.43 6.11 -9.44
C PHE A 571 -51.53 7.62 -9.65
N SER A 572 -52.27 8.30 -8.80
CA SER A 572 -52.33 9.76 -8.74
C SER A 572 -51.14 10.35 -8.01
N SER A 573 -51.03 11.69 -7.96
CA SER A 573 -50.07 12.34 -7.09
C SER A 573 -50.36 12.04 -5.61
N PRO A 574 -49.32 11.88 -4.78
CA PRO A 574 -49.46 11.66 -3.33
C PRO A 574 -50.30 12.78 -2.64
N GLU A 575 -51.10 12.39 -1.71
CA GLU A 575 -51.85 13.23 -0.79
C GLU A 575 -51.27 13.04 0.64
N THR A 576 -51.73 13.84 1.59
CA THR A 576 -51.20 13.81 2.99
C THR A 576 -51.40 12.46 3.68
N TRP A 577 -52.37 11.67 3.27
CA TRP A 577 -52.74 10.37 3.83
C TRP A 577 -52.18 9.21 3.04
N GLY A 578 -51.93 9.36 1.72
CA GLY A 578 -51.51 8.30 0.81
C GLY A 578 -51.73 8.65 -0.65
N THR A 579 -51.96 7.66 -1.51
CA THR A 579 -52.13 7.82 -2.97
C THR A 579 -53.26 6.98 -3.49
N TRP A 580 -54.13 7.55 -4.35
CA TRP A 580 -55.17 6.82 -5.08
C TRP A 580 -54.63 6.10 -6.30
N SER A 581 -55.09 4.89 -6.58
CA SER A 581 -55.05 4.38 -7.94
C SER A 581 -55.94 5.24 -8.86
N SER A 582 -55.44 5.55 -10.05
CA SER A 582 -56.08 6.45 -11.03
C SER A 582 -56.42 5.78 -12.35
N ALA A 583 -56.41 4.46 -12.37
CA ALA A 583 -56.70 3.63 -13.54
C ALA A 583 -57.26 2.26 -13.11
N PRO A 584 -57.90 1.49 -14.03
CA PRO A 584 -58.34 0.11 -13.77
C PRO A 584 -57.17 -0.86 -13.44
N VAL A 585 -55.97 -0.50 -13.85
CA VAL A 585 -54.74 -1.23 -13.52
C VAL A 585 -53.73 -0.25 -12.98
N ALA A 586 -53.21 -0.53 -11.76
CA ALA A 586 -52.13 0.23 -11.15
C ALA A 586 -50.93 -0.70 -10.92
N SER A 587 -49.71 -0.26 -11.27
CA SER A 587 -48.52 -1.09 -11.10
C SER A 587 -47.33 -0.32 -10.55
N LEU A 588 -46.49 -1.06 -9.80
CA LEU A 588 -45.23 -0.64 -9.26
C LEU A 588 -44.13 -1.53 -9.84
N GLU A 589 -43.17 -0.94 -10.54
CA GLU A 589 -41.98 -1.60 -11.08
C GLU A 589 -40.79 -1.29 -10.13
N PHE A 590 -40.18 -2.31 -9.55
CA PHE A 590 -39.12 -2.19 -8.57
C PHE A 590 -37.74 -2.22 -9.23
N ALA A 591 -36.76 -1.57 -8.63
CA ALA A 591 -35.37 -1.52 -9.13
C ALA A 591 -34.68 -2.90 -9.19
N THR A 592 -35.18 -3.87 -8.43
CA THR A 592 -34.68 -5.25 -8.43
C THR A 592 -35.85 -6.21 -8.36
N PRO A 593 -35.70 -7.46 -8.88
CA PRO A 593 -36.73 -8.46 -8.81
C PRO A 593 -37.30 -8.67 -7.41
N LEU A 594 -38.60 -8.89 -7.30
CA LEU A 594 -39.27 -9.26 -6.05
C LEU A 594 -38.86 -10.67 -5.62
N PRO A 595 -38.90 -11.01 -4.30
CA PRO A 595 -38.60 -12.36 -3.80
C PRO A 595 -39.45 -13.42 -4.48
N GLN A 596 -38.98 -14.68 -4.54
CA GLN A 596 -39.72 -15.80 -5.12
C GLN A 596 -41.01 -16.11 -4.37
N LYS A 597 -40.98 -15.87 -3.05
CA LYS A 597 -42.16 -15.91 -2.19
C LYS A 597 -42.08 -14.77 -1.21
N PHE A 598 -43.17 -14.04 -1.02
CA PHE A 598 -43.16 -12.91 -0.11
C PHE A 598 -44.52 -12.66 0.52
N ARG A 599 -44.50 -12.05 1.69
CA ARG A 599 -45.68 -11.51 2.35
C ARG A 599 -45.77 -10.03 2.01
N MET A 600 -46.94 -9.60 1.52
CA MET A 600 -47.26 -8.22 1.25
C MET A 600 -48.29 -7.76 2.29
N SER A 601 -47.92 -6.73 3.07
CA SER A 601 -48.85 -6.05 4.00
C SER A 601 -49.03 -4.62 3.55
N PHE A 602 -50.27 -4.13 3.52
CA PHE A 602 -50.54 -2.75 3.16
C PHE A 602 -51.76 -2.22 3.90
N THR A 603 -51.82 -0.92 4.08
CA THR A 603 -52.99 -0.22 4.62
C THR A 603 -53.64 0.57 3.51
N GLY A 604 -54.96 0.43 3.38
CA GLY A 604 -55.69 1.13 2.35
C GLY A 604 -57.23 0.98 2.48
N HIS A 605 -57.93 1.67 1.60
CA HIS A 605 -59.39 1.63 1.49
C HIS A 605 -59.84 1.67 0.02
N ALA A 606 -61.08 1.32 -0.26
CA ALA A 606 -61.67 1.32 -1.58
C ALA A 606 -62.59 2.52 -1.80
N PHE A 607 -62.70 2.98 -3.05
CA PHE A 607 -63.60 4.04 -3.44
C PHE A 607 -64.80 3.55 -4.21
N GLY A 608 -65.97 4.06 -3.84
CA GLY A 608 -67.20 3.87 -4.57
C GLY A 608 -67.62 2.41 -4.80
N PRO A 609 -67.89 1.97 -6.03
CA PRO A 609 -68.31 0.62 -6.31
C PRO A 609 -67.26 -0.48 -6.05
N ASN A 610 -66.02 -0.11 -5.69
CA ASN A 610 -64.97 -1.09 -5.36
C ASN A 610 -65.04 -1.55 -3.90
N VAL A 611 -65.81 -0.85 -3.03
CA VAL A 611 -65.98 -1.23 -1.62
C VAL A 611 -66.60 -2.66 -1.55
N GLY A 612 -65.89 -3.55 -0.85
CA GLY A 612 -66.23 -4.95 -0.68
C GLY A 612 -66.10 -5.82 -1.94
N ARG A 613 -65.64 -5.27 -3.07
CA ARG A 613 -65.35 -6.06 -4.27
C ARG A 613 -63.96 -6.67 -4.24
N GLN A 614 -63.83 -7.76 -4.95
CA GLN A 614 -62.60 -8.51 -5.11
C GLN A 614 -61.64 -7.76 -6.03
N ILE A 615 -60.45 -7.44 -5.50
CA ILE A 615 -59.33 -6.80 -6.19
C ILE A 615 -58.24 -7.86 -6.29
N VAL A 616 -57.56 -7.91 -7.42
CA VAL A 616 -56.50 -8.90 -7.65
C VAL A 616 -55.15 -8.19 -7.72
N VAL A 617 -54.17 -8.71 -6.98
CA VAL A 617 -52.79 -8.29 -7.13
C VAL A 617 -51.98 -9.42 -7.78
N HIS A 618 -51.12 -9.05 -8.74
CA HIS A 618 -50.25 -9.96 -9.49
C HIS A 618 -48.77 -9.62 -9.29
N SER A 619 -47.93 -10.67 -9.24
CA SER A 619 -46.48 -10.55 -9.40
C SER A 619 -45.98 -11.70 -10.28
N GLY A 620 -45.59 -11.40 -11.53
CA GLY A 620 -45.30 -12.41 -12.53
C GLY A 620 -46.52 -13.32 -12.81
N THR A 621 -46.37 -14.62 -12.58
CA THR A 621 -47.47 -15.61 -12.73
C THR A 621 -48.27 -15.80 -11.43
N GLY A 622 -47.81 -15.28 -10.31
CA GLY A 622 -48.53 -15.37 -9.03
C GLY A 622 -49.57 -14.28 -8.88
N SER A 623 -50.66 -14.61 -8.18
CA SER A 623 -51.73 -13.67 -7.87
C SER A 623 -52.36 -13.97 -6.51
N ALA A 624 -52.88 -12.92 -5.89
CA ALA A 624 -53.67 -13.01 -4.66
C ALA A 624 -54.85 -12.04 -4.75
N GLU A 625 -55.92 -12.37 -4.05
CA GLU A 625 -57.19 -11.62 -4.06
C GLU A 625 -57.43 -11.03 -2.67
N PHE A 626 -58.01 -9.83 -2.64
CA PHE A 626 -58.37 -9.15 -1.40
C PHE A 626 -59.59 -8.23 -1.60
N THR A 627 -60.18 -7.81 -0.51
CA THR A 627 -61.24 -6.83 -0.47
C THR A 627 -60.93 -5.69 0.47
N LEU A 628 -61.37 -4.49 0.19
CA LEU A 628 -61.20 -3.31 1.03
C LEU A 628 -62.56 -2.70 1.37
N GLY A 629 -62.66 -2.17 2.58
CA GLY A 629 -63.79 -1.35 3.02
C GLY A 629 -63.67 0.11 2.52
N ASP A 630 -64.60 0.94 2.93
CA ASP A 630 -64.58 2.42 2.71
C ASP A 630 -63.67 3.16 3.68
N THR A 631 -63.15 2.49 4.69
CA THR A 631 -62.19 3.00 5.68
C THR A 631 -60.89 2.24 5.62
N ASP A 632 -59.79 2.86 6.08
CA ASP A 632 -58.48 2.25 6.12
C ASP A 632 -58.51 0.93 6.89
N SER A 633 -58.02 -0.12 6.23
CA SER A 633 -57.82 -1.46 6.81
C SER A 633 -56.48 -2.02 6.41
N GLU A 634 -55.89 -2.79 7.28
CA GLU A 634 -54.67 -3.53 6.99
C GLU A 634 -54.99 -4.86 6.31
N VAL A 635 -54.36 -5.11 5.19
CA VAL A 635 -54.44 -6.35 4.42
C VAL A 635 -53.07 -7.01 4.37
N THR A 636 -53.03 -8.31 4.65
CA THR A 636 -51.82 -9.13 4.52
C THR A 636 -52.08 -10.29 3.61
N LEU A 637 -51.23 -10.46 2.60
CA LEU A 637 -51.30 -11.50 1.55
C LEU A 637 -49.95 -12.18 1.40
N GLU A 638 -49.97 -13.45 0.95
CA GLU A 638 -48.75 -14.15 0.51
C GLU A 638 -48.84 -14.35 -1.01
N LEU A 639 -47.74 -14.03 -1.69
CA LEU A 639 -47.63 -14.17 -3.13
C LEU A 639 -46.44 -15.05 -3.48
N ASP A 640 -46.66 -15.95 -4.45
CA ASP A 640 -45.60 -16.71 -5.11
C ASP A 640 -45.17 -15.96 -6.38
N ASN A 641 -43.86 -15.82 -6.56
CA ASN A 641 -43.26 -15.13 -7.72
C ASN A 641 -42.09 -15.98 -8.25
N PRO A 642 -42.31 -17.16 -8.77
CA PRO A 642 -41.29 -18.12 -9.18
C PRO A 642 -40.36 -17.56 -10.28
N GLY A 643 -40.91 -16.70 -11.16
CA GLY A 643 -40.15 -16.02 -12.21
C GLY A 643 -39.36 -14.79 -11.73
N ARG A 644 -39.47 -14.42 -10.44
CA ARG A 644 -38.82 -13.22 -9.87
C ARG A 644 -39.13 -11.95 -10.68
N SER A 645 -40.41 -11.74 -11.01
CA SER A 645 -40.86 -10.48 -11.61
C SER A 645 -40.49 -9.30 -10.70
N ASP A 646 -40.20 -8.18 -11.29
CA ASP A 646 -39.97 -6.89 -10.63
C ASP A 646 -41.20 -6.01 -10.56
N GLU A 647 -42.34 -6.48 -11.10
CA GLU A 647 -43.59 -5.75 -11.13
C GLU A 647 -44.63 -6.31 -10.14
N LEU A 648 -45.29 -5.41 -9.42
CA LEU A 648 -46.47 -5.64 -8.64
C LEU A 648 -47.64 -4.89 -9.31
N ARG A 649 -48.70 -5.61 -9.72
CA ARG A 649 -49.82 -5.06 -10.50
C ARG A 649 -51.15 -5.30 -9.79
N PHE A 650 -51.90 -4.24 -9.56
CA PHE A 650 -53.25 -4.26 -8.99
C PHE A 650 -54.28 -4.14 -10.11
N THR A 651 -55.22 -5.08 -10.19
CA THR A 651 -56.36 -5.06 -11.11
C THR A 651 -57.62 -4.68 -10.34
N ILE A 652 -58.20 -3.54 -10.68
CA ILE A 652 -59.29 -2.89 -9.97
C ILE A 652 -60.57 -3.02 -10.80
N PRO A 653 -61.66 -3.62 -10.28
CA PRO A 653 -62.84 -3.98 -11.06
C PRO A 653 -63.62 -2.78 -11.64
N SER A 654 -63.64 -1.66 -10.93
CA SER A 654 -64.49 -0.51 -11.28
C SER A 654 -63.83 0.83 -10.88
N ALA A 655 -62.85 1.29 -11.68
CA ALA A 655 -62.29 2.62 -11.45
C ALA A 655 -63.27 3.69 -11.96
N VAL A 656 -63.80 4.53 -11.06
CA VAL A 656 -64.84 5.55 -11.37
C VAL A 656 -64.45 6.90 -10.75
N SER A 657 -64.88 8.01 -11.36
CA SER A 657 -64.60 9.32 -10.79
C SER A 657 -65.67 9.77 -9.79
N PRO A 658 -65.30 10.59 -8.76
CA PRO A 658 -66.28 11.23 -7.91
C PRO A 658 -67.35 11.99 -8.69
N LYS A 659 -66.99 12.59 -9.82
CA LYS A 659 -67.92 13.29 -10.70
C LYS A 659 -68.93 12.35 -11.32
N GLN A 660 -68.55 11.15 -11.75
CA GLN A 660 -69.48 10.14 -12.30
C GLN A 660 -70.47 9.65 -11.26
N LEU A 661 -70.11 9.71 -9.97
CA LEU A 661 -70.97 9.32 -8.86
C LEU A 661 -71.74 10.50 -8.25
N ALA A 662 -71.65 11.67 -8.85
CA ALA A 662 -72.19 12.95 -8.28
C ALA A 662 -71.70 13.30 -6.87
N MET A 663 -70.46 12.89 -6.53
CA MET A 663 -69.84 13.09 -5.22
C MET A 663 -68.85 14.28 -5.22
N GLY A 664 -68.73 15.04 -6.32
CA GLY A 664 -67.84 16.19 -6.46
C GLY A 664 -67.38 16.45 -7.87
N GLU A 665 -66.47 17.37 -8.09
CA GLU A 665 -65.96 17.78 -9.42
C GLU A 665 -64.69 17.01 -9.84
N ASP A 666 -64.17 16.08 -9.03
CA ASP A 666 -62.95 15.30 -9.34
C ASP A 666 -63.22 14.32 -10.47
N ASN A 667 -62.41 14.45 -11.52
CA ASN A 667 -62.50 13.59 -12.73
C ASN A 667 -61.55 12.39 -12.71
N ARG A 668 -60.67 12.23 -11.70
CA ARG A 668 -59.75 11.10 -11.59
C ARG A 668 -60.56 9.80 -11.44
N LEU A 669 -60.12 8.74 -12.12
CA LEU A 669 -60.73 7.42 -11.99
C LEU A 669 -60.18 6.74 -10.74
N LEU A 670 -60.84 6.93 -9.59
CA LEU A 670 -60.39 6.39 -8.33
C LEU A 670 -60.81 4.93 -8.14
N GLY A 671 -59.97 4.12 -7.57
CA GLY A 671 -60.22 2.71 -7.31
C GLY A 671 -59.90 2.31 -5.87
N ILE A 672 -58.64 2.26 -5.53
CA ILE A 672 -58.14 1.99 -4.17
C ILE A 672 -57.18 3.10 -3.72
N GLY A 673 -57.25 3.44 -2.46
CA GLY A 673 -56.27 4.32 -1.78
C GLY A 673 -55.32 3.49 -0.95
N LEU A 674 -54.02 3.77 -1.06
CA LEU A 674 -52.96 3.11 -0.32
C LEU A 674 -52.17 4.12 0.49
N SER A 675 -51.87 3.83 1.76
CA SER A 675 -51.05 4.68 2.63
C SER A 675 -49.63 4.17 2.81
N GLU A 676 -49.46 2.86 3.00
CA GLU A 676 -48.18 2.19 3.13
C GLU A 676 -48.26 0.76 2.59
N LEU A 677 -47.20 0.30 1.97
CA LEU A 677 -47.06 -1.10 1.49
C LEU A 677 -45.70 -1.63 1.95
N THR A 678 -45.69 -2.77 2.60
CA THR A 678 -44.50 -3.52 3.01
C THR A 678 -44.46 -4.87 2.34
N ILE A 679 -43.35 -5.19 1.70
CA ILE A 679 -43.09 -6.50 1.08
C ILE A 679 -42.00 -7.17 1.90
N THR A 680 -42.33 -8.27 2.56
CA THR A 680 -41.36 -9.03 3.39
C THR A 680 -41.08 -10.38 2.72
N PRO A 681 -39.83 -10.73 2.42
CA PRO A 681 -39.48 -12.06 1.92
C PRO A 681 -39.93 -13.17 2.88
N LEU A 682 -40.35 -14.32 2.34
CA LEU A 682 -40.75 -15.51 3.10
C LEU A 682 -39.78 -16.67 2.88
#